data_d8623f73be3d3bbb64d13ee55904fd44
#
_entry.id   d8623f73be3d3bbb64d13ee55904fd44
#
_cell.length_a   1.000
_cell.length_b   1.000
_cell.length_c   1.000
_cell.angle_alpha   90.00
_cell.angle_beta   90.00
_cell.angle_gamma   90.00
#
_symmetry.space_group_name_H-M   'P 1'
#
loop_
_entity.id
_entity.type
_entity.pdbx_description
1 polymer ?
#
loop_
_entity_poly.entity_id
_entity_poly.type
_entity_poly.pdbx_seq_one_letter_code
_entity_poly.pdbx_strand_id
1 'polypeptide(L)'
;MTRRWFRARLALAAALALTVTPAARAAQPPLIPRDVLLGNPSKTQPRISPDGTRIAYLAPSDKGVLNVWVRTIGANDDKMVTADNHRGIRQFLWAESGKHLIYLQDVGGNENFHAYRVDLGDGSVKDLTPFEGVRAQNILTDPGHPGEMLVGLNRRDKKIFDMYRINLDTGEAKLDTENPGDVSSWDTDADFVIRACTAANPEDGSQILRVRDAAEQPWRDLVTWPAEENGDLEGFAPDGQSLYVETSVGADVARLVRVDAATGKELETIASDPRCDAGDALFNRTTHRLEAVTFNYTRREWKVLDPSLKADFDALGKAHPGDVDVLSRDHDGGKWTVAYSVDDGPVQFAVYNRSGRALTPLFVNQPALEKVQLAKMAAVVITSRDGLKMVSYLTTPAGMEARSLPLVLLVHGGPWGRDVWGYNSQVQWLANRGYAVLQVNFRASTGFGKKFLHAGDRQWGGTMQNDLTDAVQWAIQRGVADPRHIAIMGGSYGGYATLAGLAFTPQLYACGVDIVGPSNLKTLLEATPPYWATMRKMLYLRMGDVDKDSLFNRKVSPYFHADQVRAPLLVGQGANDPRVNIRESTGMVEAMRARGLPVEYVVYKDEGHGFARPENRLDFYGRAEGFLAKYLGGRAEPFAAVEGATADLR
;
A
#
# COMPACT_ATOMS: atom_id res chain seq x y z
N MET A 1 -73.83 -71.79 4.20
CA MET A 1 -74.77 -70.81 3.65
C MET A 1 -74.07 -69.48 3.51
N THR A 2 -74.16 -68.94 2.30
CA THR A 2 -74.04 -67.52 1.85
C THR A 2 -72.65 -66.86 1.79
N ARG A 3 -72.16 -66.86 0.62
CA ARG A 3 -71.50 -65.85 -0.24
C ARG A 3 -71.50 -64.40 0.27
N ARG A 4 -70.35 -63.67 0.13
CA ARG A 4 -70.33 -62.37 -0.57
C ARG A 4 -68.95 -61.71 -0.67
N TRP A 5 -68.48 -61.52 -1.88
CA TRP A 5 -68.09 -60.38 -2.67
C TRP A 5 -66.86 -59.57 -2.18
N PHE A 6 -65.76 -59.85 -2.88
CA PHE A 6 -64.61 -58.93 -3.03
C PHE A 6 -64.98 -57.73 -3.93
N ARG A 7 -64.70 -56.58 -3.50
CA ARG A 7 -64.56 -55.39 -4.38
C ARG A 7 -63.14 -54.89 -4.30
N ALA A 8 -62.42 -54.99 -5.42
CA ALA A 8 -61.13 -54.36 -5.66
C ALA A 8 -61.27 -52.85 -5.78
N ARG A 9 -60.45 -52.11 -5.06
CA ARG A 9 -60.19 -50.69 -5.32
C ARG A 9 -58.78 -50.61 -5.88
N LEU A 10 -58.67 -50.30 -7.14
CA LEU A 10 -57.44 -49.81 -7.77
C LEU A 10 -57.18 -48.40 -7.23
N ALA A 11 -56.08 -48.24 -6.48
CA ALA A 11 -55.53 -46.92 -6.16
C ALA A 11 -54.52 -46.57 -7.25
N LEU A 12 -54.86 -45.54 -8.06
CA LEU A 12 -53.94 -44.94 -9.03
C LEU A 12 -52.94 -44.07 -8.26
N ALA A 13 -51.69 -44.56 -8.11
CA ALA A 13 -50.59 -43.74 -7.60
C ALA A 13 -50.06 -42.89 -8.75
N ALA A 14 -50.45 -41.59 -8.80
CA ALA A 14 -49.82 -40.62 -9.66
C ALA A 14 -48.43 -40.25 -9.09
N ALA A 15 -47.36 -40.75 -9.66
CA ALA A 15 -46.00 -40.36 -9.35
C ALA A 15 -45.78 -38.95 -9.95
N LEU A 16 -45.79 -37.92 -9.10
CA LEU A 16 -45.34 -36.59 -9.45
C LEU A 16 -43.80 -36.66 -9.56
N ALA A 17 -43.25 -36.79 -10.76
CA ALA A 17 -41.84 -36.58 -11.04
C ALA A 17 -41.55 -35.06 -10.90
N LEU A 18 -41.06 -34.65 -9.74
CA LEU A 18 -40.42 -33.35 -9.56
C LEU A 18 -39.18 -33.32 -10.43
N THR A 19 -39.30 -32.75 -11.64
CA THR A 19 -38.12 -32.35 -12.43
C THR A 19 -37.46 -31.21 -11.70
N VAL A 20 -36.45 -31.51 -10.89
CA VAL A 20 -35.49 -30.50 -10.38
C VAL A 20 -34.74 -30.02 -11.63
N THR A 21 -35.21 -28.93 -12.20
CA THR A 21 -34.40 -28.16 -13.17
C THR A 21 -33.14 -27.71 -12.44
N PRO A 22 -31.93 -28.10 -12.89
CA PRO A 22 -30.73 -27.55 -12.31
C PRO A 22 -30.83 -26.04 -12.47
N ALA A 23 -30.75 -25.30 -11.34
CA ALA A 23 -30.64 -23.86 -11.38
C ALA A 23 -29.51 -23.51 -12.35
N ALA A 24 -29.81 -22.76 -13.38
CA ALA A 24 -28.83 -22.33 -14.35
C ALA A 24 -27.71 -21.65 -13.55
N ARG A 25 -26.54 -22.26 -13.51
CA ARG A 25 -25.35 -21.68 -12.87
C ARG A 25 -25.13 -20.35 -13.57
N ALA A 26 -25.18 -19.26 -12.84
CA ALA A 26 -24.90 -17.94 -13.41
C ALA A 26 -23.56 -18.04 -14.16
N ALA A 27 -23.56 -17.64 -15.42
CA ALA A 27 -22.35 -17.73 -16.24
C ALA A 27 -21.29 -16.78 -15.65
N GLN A 28 -20.08 -17.27 -15.54
CA GLN A 28 -18.95 -16.40 -15.14
C GLN A 28 -18.87 -15.20 -16.13
N PRO A 29 -18.61 -13.98 -15.61
CA PRO A 29 -18.40 -12.83 -16.47
C PRO A 29 -17.23 -13.10 -17.44
N PRO A 30 -17.19 -12.42 -18.61
CA PRO A 30 -16.07 -12.54 -19.54
C PRO A 30 -14.71 -12.31 -18.86
N LEU A 31 -13.64 -12.86 -19.43
CA LEU A 31 -12.29 -12.50 -19.03
C LEU A 31 -12.08 -11.02 -19.28
N ILE A 32 -11.68 -10.30 -18.23
CA ILE A 32 -11.25 -8.91 -18.35
C ILE A 32 -9.79 -8.94 -18.82
N PRO A 33 -9.43 -8.23 -19.89
CA PRO A 33 -8.06 -8.20 -20.39
C PRO A 33 -7.07 -7.80 -19.28
N ARG A 34 -5.92 -8.45 -19.27
CA ARG A 34 -4.88 -8.26 -18.24
C ARG A 34 -4.38 -6.83 -18.20
N ASP A 35 -4.24 -6.19 -19.33
CA ASP A 35 -3.84 -4.78 -19.46
C ASP A 35 -4.85 -3.81 -18.83
N VAL A 36 -6.14 -4.12 -18.88
CA VAL A 36 -7.20 -3.32 -18.24
C VAL A 36 -7.08 -3.37 -16.71
N LEU A 37 -6.72 -4.53 -16.14
CA LEU A 37 -6.61 -4.70 -14.69
C LEU A 37 -5.24 -4.30 -14.15
N LEU A 38 -4.16 -4.64 -14.86
CA LEU A 38 -2.78 -4.56 -14.37
C LEU A 38 -1.92 -3.58 -15.17
N GLY A 39 -2.42 -2.98 -16.23
CA GLY A 39 -1.79 -1.90 -16.98
C GLY A 39 -1.74 -0.58 -16.19
N ASN A 40 -1.27 0.46 -16.84
CA ASN A 40 -1.35 1.80 -16.25
C ASN A 40 -2.80 2.29 -16.23
N PRO A 41 -3.22 3.04 -15.19
CA PRO A 41 -4.54 3.68 -15.19
C PRO A 41 -4.64 4.69 -16.33
N SER A 42 -5.86 4.87 -16.87
CA SER A 42 -6.11 5.88 -17.89
C SER A 42 -5.88 7.30 -17.38
N LYS A 43 -6.33 7.60 -16.15
CA LYS A 43 -6.07 8.85 -15.41
C LYS A 43 -6.12 8.55 -13.91
N THR A 44 -5.24 9.18 -13.12
CA THR A 44 -5.22 8.95 -11.66
C THR A 44 -4.63 10.13 -10.90
N GLN A 45 -4.80 10.13 -9.58
CA GLN A 45 -4.21 11.08 -8.64
C GLN A 45 -4.43 12.56 -9.00
N PRO A 46 -5.69 13.01 -9.23
CA PRO A 46 -5.91 14.42 -9.48
C PRO A 46 -5.54 15.28 -8.27
N ARG A 47 -4.82 16.38 -8.51
CA ARG A 47 -4.44 17.39 -7.52
C ARG A 47 -4.89 18.74 -8.01
N ILE A 48 -5.66 19.47 -7.21
CA ILE A 48 -6.09 20.81 -7.54
C ILE A 48 -4.93 21.80 -7.35
N SER A 49 -4.83 22.80 -8.23
CA SER A 49 -3.85 23.88 -8.09
C SER A 49 -4.17 24.76 -6.87
N PRO A 50 -3.16 25.44 -6.30
CA PRO A 50 -3.33 26.34 -5.16
C PRO A 50 -4.44 27.39 -5.33
N ASP A 51 -4.60 27.94 -6.55
CA ASP A 51 -5.61 28.92 -6.92
C ASP A 51 -7.00 28.33 -7.25
N GLY A 52 -7.14 26.99 -7.19
CA GLY A 52 -8.40 26.31 -7.45
C GLY A 52 -8.89 26.37 -8.90
N THR A 53 -8.02 26.68 -9.88
CA THR A 53 -8.41 26.86 -11.30
C THR A 53 -8.05 25.67 -12.18
N ARG A 54 -7.04 24.88 -11.83
CA ARG A 54 -6.50 23.76 -12.61
C ARG A 54 -6.43 22.48 -11.81
N ILE A 55 -6.39 21.35 -12.55
CA ILE A 55 -6.11 20.02 -12.02
C ILE A 55 -4.86 19.48 -12.70
N ALA A 56 -3.89 19.02 -11.92
CA ALA A 56 -2.83 18.15 -12.39
C ALA A 56 -3.16 16.68 -12.05
N TYR A 57 -2.79 15.75 -12.91
CA TYR A 57 -3.06 14.33 -12.76
C TYR A 57 -2.05 13.47 -13.53
N LEU A 58 -1.96 12.18 -13.21
CA LEU A 58 -1.16 11.23 -13.97
C LEU A 58 -2.00 10.54 -15.05
N ALA A 59 -1.45 10.49 -16.26
CA ALA A 59 -2.00 9.70 -17.36
C ALA A 59 -0.87 9.23 -18.29
N PRO A 60 -1.08 8.14 -19.05
CA PRO A 60 -0.11 7.69 -20.03
C PRO A 60 0.09 8.69 -21.18
N SER A 61 1.31 8.78 -21.69
CA SER A 61 1.61 9.35 -23.00
C SER A 61 1.18 8.41 -24.11
N ASP A 62 1.35 8.81 -25.36
CA ASP A 62 1.11 7.96 -26.55
C ASP A 62 1.96 6.68 -26.53
N LYS A 63 3.04 6.66 -25.75
CA LYS A 63 3.91 5.49 -25.55
C LYS A 63 3.50 4.62 -24.35
N GLY A 64 2.37 4.90 -23.71
CA GLY A 64 1.89 4.16 -22.54
C GLY A 64 2.62 4.51 -21.22
N VAL A 65 3.56 5.45 -21.21
CA VAL A 65 4.35 5.84 -20.03
C VAL A 65 3.63 6.94 -19.26
N LEU A 66 3.47 6.75 -17.92
CA LEU A 66 2.80 7.74 -17.07
C LEU A 66 3.56 9.06 -17.01
N ASN A 67 2.85 10.14 -17.27
CA ASN A 67 3.32 11.51 -17.22
C ASN A 67 2.34 12.39 -16.46
N VAL A 68 2.78 13.59 -16.08
CA VAL A 68 1.92 14.59 -15.45
C VAL A 68 1.21 15.38 -16.55
N TRP A 69 -0.10 15.50 -16.41
CA TRP A 69 -0.99 16.27 -17.27
C TRP A 69 -1.64 17.39 -16.45
N VAL A 70 -1.96 18.49 -17.10
CA VAL A 70 -2.67 19.61 -16.49
C VAL A 70 -3.87 19.97 -17.33
N ARG A 71 -4.98 20.33 -16.68
CA ARG A 71 -6.22 20.79 -17.29
C ARG A 71 -6.86 21.92 -16.50
N THR A 72 -7.46 22.89 -17.16
CA THR A 72 -8.33 23.88 -16.53
C THR A 72 -9.64 23.22 -16.08
N ILE A 73 -10.10 23.52 -14.87
CA ILE A 73 -11.37 22.97 -14.35
C ILE A 73 -12.52 23.49 -15.21
N GLY A 74 -13.33 22.54 -15.74
CA GLY A 74 -14.45 22.84 -16.62
C GLY A 74 -14.10 22.98 -18.09
N ALA A 75 -12.82 22.87 -18.48
CA ALA A 75 -12.37 22.87 -19.87
C ALA A 75 -11.92 21.49 -20.34
N ASN A 76 -11.68 21.33 -21.64
CA ASN A 76 -11.10 20.14 -22.27
C ASN A 76 -9.78 20.51 -22.96
N ASP A 77 -8.86 21.08 -22.17
CA ASP A 77 -7.56 21.59 -22.60
C ASP A 77 -6.40 20.80 -22.01
N ASP A 78 -6.60 19.49 -21.83
CA ASP A 78 -5.62 18.58 -21.25
C ASP A 78 -4.26 18.71 -21.96
N LYS A 79 -3.21 18.99 -21.22
CA LYS A 79 -1.85 19.15 -21.74
C LYS A 79 -0.87 18.32 -20.91
N MET A 80 -0.10 17.47 -21.57
CA MET A 80 1.03 16.78 -20.97
C MET A 80 2.15 17.80 -20.69
N VAL A 81 2.64 17.87 -19.46
CA VAL A 81 3.64 18.87 -19.02
C VAL A 81 4.99 18.24 -18.65
N THR A 82 5.08 16.92 -18.65
CA THR A 82 6.34 16.17 -18.50
C THR A 82 6.54 15.24 -19.71
N ALA A 83 7.74 14.72 -19.90
CA ALA A 83 8.09 13.92 -21.09
C ALA A 83 8.91 12.67 -20.75
N ASP A 84 8.58 11.98 -19.65
CA ASP A 84 9.20 10.67 -19.40
C ASP A 84 8.74 9.67 -20.45
N ASN A 85 9.69 8.91 -20.96
CA ASN A 85 9.45 7.94 -22.05
C ASN A 85 9.87 6.51 -21.69
N HIS A 86 10.15 6.24 -20.42
CA HIS A 86 10.65 4.94 -20.00
C HIS A 86 9.96 4.37 -18.76
N ARG A 87 10.15 5.00 -17.58
CA ARG A 87 9.76 4.42 -16.30
C ARG A 87 8.39 4.89 -15.80
N GLY A 88 7.99 6.11 -16.17
CA GLY A 88 6.77 6.77 -15.74
C GLY A 88 6.90 7.50 -14.41
N ILE A 89 6.32 8.68 -14.36
CA ILE A 89 6.22 9.50 -13.16
C ILE A 89 5.10 8.93 -12.28
N ARG A 90 5.34 8.84 -10.95
CA ARG A 90 4.42 8.24 -10.00
C ARG A 90 4.06 9.15 -8.84
N GLN A 91 4.89 10.15 -8.57
CA GLN A 91 4.70 11.12 -7.51
C GLN A 91 4.93 12.51 -8.05
N PHE A 92 3.98 13.38 -7.78
CA PHE A 92 4.08 14.79 -8.11
C PHE A 92 3.26 15.63 -7.12
N LEU A 93 3.57 16.93 -7.05
CA LEU A 93 2.84 17.91 -6.26
C LEU A 93 2.85 19.27 -6.97
N TRP A 94 1.90 20.13 -6.63
CA TRP A 94 1.93 21.52 -6.97
C TRP A 94 2.93 22.26 -6.09
N ALA A 95 3.73 23.15 -6.66
CA ALA A 95 4.35 24.22 -5.89
C ALA A 95 3.26 25.22 -5.46
N GLU A 96 3.41 25.82 -4.27
CA GLU A 96 2.37 26.66 -3.67
C GLU A 96 2.09 27.95 -4.49
N SER A 97 3.04 28.36 -5.34
CA SER A 97 2.83 29.46 -6.30
C SER A 97 1.85 29.11 -7.43
N GLY A 98 1.54 27.82 -7.66
CA GLY A 98 0.78 27.36 -8.81
C GLY A 98 1.50 27.53 -10.16
N LYS A 99 2.73 28.06 -10.18
CA LYS A 99 3.53 28.23 -11.41
C LYS A 99 4.27 26.98 -11.81
N HIS A 100 4.60 26.14 -10.83
CA HIS A 100 5.43 24.97 -11.02
C HIS A 100 4.73 23.69 -10.54
N LEU A 101 5.12 22.57 -11.15
CA LEU A 101 4.90 21.22 -10.63
C LEU A 101 6.25 20.62 -10.24
N ILE A 102 6.27 19.84 -9.17
CA ILE A 102 7.45 19.13 -8.70
C ILE A 102 7.13 17.64 -8.84
N TYR A 103 8.05 16.82 -9.37
CA TYR A 103 7.90 15.39 -9.42
C TYR A 103 9.18 14.67 -9.00
N LEU A 104 9.04 13.43 -8.55
CA LEU A 104 10.14 12.56 -8.18
C LEU A 104 10.36 11.48 -9.25
N GLN A 105 11.62 11.25 -9.63
CA GLN A 105 12.00 10.23 -10.59
C GLN A 105 13.32 9.58 -10.19
N ASP A 106 13.40 8.24 -10.34
CA ASP A 106 14.60 7.45 -10.17
C ASP A 106 15.06 6.85 -11.52
N VAL A 107 16.22 6.22 -11.52
CA VAL A 107 16.77 5.58 -12.72
C VAL A 107 16.81 4.06 -12.52
N GLY A 108 16.12 3.33 -13.38
CA GLY A 108 16.17 1.86 -13.43
C GLY A 108 15.70 1.15 -12.15
N GLY A 109 14.99 1.82 -11.26
CA GLY A 109 14.49 1.23 -10.01
C GLY A 109 15.48 1.27 -8.84
N ASN A 110 16.53 2.08 -8.91
CA ASN A 110 17.55 2.20 -7.86
C ASN A 110 17.09 3.01 -6.63
N GLU A 111 15.90 3.61 -6.69
CA GLU A 111 15.30 4.45 -5.65
C GLU A 111 16.12 5.70 -5.26
N ASN A 112 17.15 6.09 -6.00
CA ASN A 112 17.78 7.38 -5.85
C ASN A 112 16.94 8.43 -6.58
N PHE A 113 15.84 8.82 -5.96
CA PHE A 113 14.91 9.78 -6.54
C PHE A 113 15.51 11.17 -6.57
N HIS A 114 15.45 11.83 -7.73
CA HIS A 114 15.69 13.27 -7.86
C HIS A 114 14.36 14.02 -7.87
N ALA A 115 14.38 15.25 -7.36
CA ALA A 115 13.26 16.18 -7.45
C ALA A 115 13.43 17.06 -8.70
N TYR A 116 12.43 17.03 -9.57
CA TYR A 116 12.38 17.83 -10.79
C TYR A 116 11.30 18.90 -10.68
N ARG A 117 11.54 20.09 -11.22
CA ARG A 117 10.57 21.16 -11.39
C ARG A 117 10.14 21.24 -12.85
N VAL A 118 8.84 21.38 -13.10
CA VAL A 118 8.29 21.80 -14.39
C VAL A 118 7.77 23.21 -14.27
N ASP A 119 8.23 24.13 -15.10
CA ASP A 119 7.66 25.47 -15.25
C ASP A 119 6.47 25.39 -16.20
N LEU A 120 5.30 25.83 -15.74
CA LEU A 120 4.06 25.75 -16.54
C LEU A 120 3.92 26.92 -17.52
N GLY A 121 4.74 27.95 -17.40
CA GLY A 121 4.75 29.12 -18.29
C GLY A 121 5.49 28.84 -19.60
N ASP A 122 6.72 28.30 -19.50
CA ASP A 122 7.59 28.01 -20.66
C ASP A 122 7.74 26.52 -20.98
N GLY A 123 7.28 25.63 -20.08
CA GLY A 123 7.39 24.20 -20.22
C GLY A 123 8.79 23.63 -19.90
N SER A 124 9.69 24.43 -19.36
CA SER A 124 11.04 23.95 -19.02
C SER A 124 11.02 23.00 -17.84
N VAL A 125 11.91 21.98 -17.90
CA VAL A 125 12.11 21.01 -16.82
C VAL A 125 13.51 21.19 -16.26
N LYS A 126 13.62 21.26 -14.93
CA LYS A 126 14.88 21.39 -14.22
C LYS A 126 15.03 20.33 -13.15
N ASP A 127 16.15 19.61 -13.12
CA ASP A 127 16.56 18.80 -11.98
C ASP A 127 17.00 19.75 -10.84
N LEU A 128 16.30 19.69 -9.71
CA LEU A 128 16.57 20.51 -8.53
C LEU A 128 17.60 19.85 -7.59
N THR A 129 17.85 18.57 -7.78
CA THR A 129 18.76 17.78 -6.93
C THR A 129 19.74 16.97 -7.78
N PRO A 130 20.53 17.62 -8.68
CA PRO A 130 21.39 16.95 -9.68
C PRO A 130 22.67 16.38 -9.04
N PHE A 131 22.52 15.53 -8.03
CA PHE A 131 23.65 14.95 -7.30
C PHE A 131 23.66 13.43 -7.48
N GLU A 132 24.71 12.90 -8.11
CA GLU A 132 24.83 11.47 -8.37
C GLU A 132 24.73 10.62 -7.10
N GLY A 133 23.89 9.59 -7.16
CA GLY A 133 23.67 8.65 -6.05
C GLY A 133 23.07 9.28 -4.80
N VAL A 134 22.50 10.48 -4.90
CA VAL A 134 21.73 11.14 -3.84
C VAL A 134 20.25 10.81 -4.01
N ARG A 135 19.57 10.63 -2.89
CA ARG A 135 18.12 10.44 -2.82
C ARG A 135 17.48 11.69 -2.23
N ALA A 136 16.46 12.21 -2.89
CA ALA A 136 15.56 13.21 -2.37
C ALA A 136 14.36 12.53 -1.71
N GLN A 137 13.96 13.02 -0.53
CA GLN A 137 12.75 12.62 0.20
C GLN A 137 12.28 13.75 1.13
N ASN A 138 11.17 13.55 1.86
CA ASN A 138 10.66 14.53 2.84
C ASN A 138 10.52 15.92 2.22
N ILE A 139 9.74 16.05 1.14
CA ILE A 139 9.46 17.34 0.51
C ILE A 139 8.37 18.04 1.33
N LEU A 140 8.69 19.24 1.83
CA LEU A 140 7.76 20.11 2.54
C LEU A 140 7.56 21.38 1.72
N THR A 141 6.32 21.86 1.67
CA THR A 141 5.93 23.12 1.03
C THR A 141 4.91 23.85 1.91
N ASP A 142 4.92 25.16 1.88
CA ASP A 142 4.01 25.98 2.68
C ASP A 142 3.40 27.12 1.85
N PRO A 143 2.08 27.38 1.97
CA PRO A 143 1.39 28.47 1.25
C PRO A 143 1.96 29.86 1.53
N GLY A 144 2.51 30.09 2.72
CA GLY A 144 3.18 31.35 3.09
C GLY A 144 4.53 31.56 2.39
N HIS A 145 5.13 30.47 1.84
CA HIS A 145 6.43 30.47 1.19
C HIS A 145 6.37 29.87 -0.24
N PRO A 146 5.55 30.44 -1.14
CA PRO A 146 5.17 29.79 -2.40
C PRO A 146 6.31 29.62 -3.41
N GLY A 147 7.44 30.30 -3.22
CA GLY A 147 8.63 30.22 -4.07
C GLY A 147 9.68 29.22 -3.60
N GLU A 148 9.42 28.48 -2.52
CA GLU A 148 10.40 27.63 -1.87
C GLU A 148 9.86 26.24 -1.59
N MET A 149 10.76 25.27 -1.42
CA MET A 149 10.49 23.97 -0.82
C MET A 149 11.64 23.56 0.09
N LEU A 150 11.35 22.73 1.07
CA LEU A 150 12.35 21.99 1.83
C LEU A 150 12.38 20.55 1.34
N VAL A 151 13.59 19.97 1.24
CA VAL A 151 13.78 18.58 0.80
C VAL A 151 14.95 17.96 1.56
N GLY A 152 14.74 16.73 2.01
CA GLY A 152 15.78 15.91 2.61
C GLY A 152 16.67 15.29 1.54
N LEU A 153 17.99 15.49 1.64
CA LEU A 153 19.00 14.93 0.74
C LEU A 153 20.06 14.18 1.52
N ASN A 154 20.36 12.94 1.15
CA ASN A 154 21.45 12.16 1.74
C ASN A 154 22.80 12.44 1.02
N ARG A 155 23.09 13.74 0.84
CA ARG A 155 24.26 14.23 0.09
C ARG A 155 25.54 14.12 0.91
N ARG A 156 25.51 14.55 2.19
CA ARG A 156 26.67 14.53 3.08
C ARG A 156 27.02 13.12 3.53
N ASP A 157 26.00 12.34 3.89
CA ASP A 157 26.12 10.94 4.28
C ASP A 157 24.94 10.15 3.69
N LYS A 158 25.22 9.02 3.02
CA LYS A 158 24.18 8.18 2.40
C LYS A 158 23.19 7.57 3.38
N LYS A 159 23.48 7.63 4.69
CA LYS A 159 22.66 7.08 5.76
C LYS A 159 21.60 8.04 6.28
N ILE A 160 21.82 9.35 6.16
CA ILE A 160 21.01 10.39 6.81
C ILE A 160 20.65 11.48 5.81
N PHE A 161 19.57 12.19 6.10
CA PHE A 161 19.04 13.23 5.24
C PHE A 161 19.12 14.58 5.95
N ASP A 162 19.97 15.46 5.43
CA ASP A 162 19.97 16.88 5.79
C ASP A 162 18.87 17.58 5.03
N MET A 163 18.25 18.60 5.61
CA MET A 163 17.23 19.40 4.92
C MET A 163 17.85 20.56 4.16
N TYR A 164 17.47 20.65 2.91
CA TYR A 164 17.88 21.74 2.01
C TYR A 164 16.66 22.58 1.63
N ARG A 165 16.82 23.90 1.70
CA ARG A 165 15.84 24.86 1.18
C ARG A 165 16.18 25.14 -0.28
N ILE A 166 15.23 24.93 -1.16
CA ILE A 166 15.38 25.16 -2.60
C ILE A 166 14.48 26.29 -3.04
N ASN A 167 15.08 27.31 -3.66
CA ASN A 167 14.33 28.33 -4.37
C ASN A 167 13.81 27.77 -5.69
N LEU A 168 12.51 27.75 -5.88
CA LEU A 168 11.87 27.09 -7.03
C LEU A 168 12.06 27.85 -8.34
N ASP A 169 12.26 29.17 -8.33
CA ASP A 169 12.50 29.95 -9.55
C ASP A 169 13.94 29.75 -10.07
N THR A 170 14.93 29.84 -9.19
CA THR A 170 16.35 29.73 -9.54
C THR A 170 16.86 28.29 -9.53
N GLY A 171 16.27 27.42 -8.69
CA GLY A 171 16.76 26.06 -8.38
C GLY A 171 17.99 26.07 -7.49
N GLU A 172 18.32 27.19 -6.81
CA GLU A 172 19.39 27.24 -5.83
C GLU A 172 19.01 26.43 -4.60
N ALA A 173 19.86 25.47 -4.19
CA ALA A 173 19.70 24.64 -3.03
C ALA A 173 20.71 25.05 -1.94
N LYS A 174 20.20 25.43 -0.76
CA LYS A 174 21.00 25.78 0.42
C LYS A 174 20.73 24.81 1.55
N LEU A 175 21.76 24.41 2.29
CA LEU A 175 21.57 23.65 3.52
C LEU A 175 20.76 24.52 4.49
N ASP A 176 19.62 23.98 4.95
CA ASP A 176 18.74 24.61 5.94
C ASP A 176 19.01 24.03 7.33
N THR A 177 18.90 22.72 7.47
CA THR A 177 19.06 22.03 8.76
C THR A 177 19.88 20.74 8.57
N GLU A 178 20.98 20.66 9.31
CA GLU A 178 21.83 19.48 9.34
C GLU A 178 21.23 18.40 10.25
N ASN A 179 21.22 17.15 9.77
CA ASN A 179 20.79 16.00 10.57
C ASN A 179 21.88 15.61 11.57
N PRO A 180 21.59 15.59 12.88
CA PRO A 180 22.58 15.16 13.89
C PRO A 180 23.01 13.69 13.79
N GLY A 181 22.34 12.88 12.96
CA GLY A 181 22.73 11.49 12.68
C GLY A 181 21.65 10.46 12.90
N ASP A 182 20.55 10.83 13.54
CA ASP A 182 19.50 9.91 13.98
C ASP A 182 18.07 10.35 13.60
N VAL A 183 17.91 11.51 12.97
CA VAL A 183 16.59 12.04 12.59
C VAL A 183 16.05 11.32 11.34
N SER A 184 14.82 10.86 11.43
CA SER A 184 14.08 10.15 10.38
C SER A 184 13.05 11.02 9.66
N SER A 185 12.44 12.00 10.36
CA SER A 185 11.45 12.92 9.79
C SER A 185 11.60 14.32 10.37
N TRP A 186 11.10 15.31 9.62
CA TRP A 186 11.19 16.73 9.93
C TRP A 186 9.84 17.40 9.77
N ASP A 187 9.57 18.41 10.59
CA ASP A 187 8.38 19.23 10.46
C ASP A 187 8.67 20.72 10.72
N THR A 188 7.79 21.56 10.13
CA THR A 188 7.91 23.01 10.21
C THR A 188 6.78 23.62 11.04
N ASP A 189 7.08 24.78 11.65
CA ASP A 189 6.03 25.62 12.20
C ASP A 189 5.31 26.45 11.11
N ALA A 190 4.40 27.33 11.53
CA ALA A 190 3.63 28.18 10.63
C ALA A 190 4.46 29.21 9.85
N ASP A 191 5.70 29.47 10.26
CA ASP A 191 6.64 30.36 9.56
C ASP A 191 7.58 29.58 8.63
N PHE A 192 7.25 28.31 8.35
CA PHE A 192 8.05 27.40 7.51
C PHE A 192 9.49 27.22 8.01
N VAL A 193 9.68 27.28 9.33
CA VAL A 193 10.94 27.02 10.00
C VAL A 193 10.91 25.58 10.55
N ILE A 194 11.94 24.78 10.27
CA ILE A 194 12.06 23.42 10.83
C ILE A 194 12.28 23.54 12.35
N ARG A 195 11.27 23.15 13.13
CA ARG A 195 11.31 23.26 14.61
C ARG A 195 10.97 21.94 15.33
N ALA A 196 10.55 20.94 14.60
CA ALA A 196 10.32 19.61 15.18
C ALA A 196 10.93 18.52 14.29
N CYS A 197 11.29 17.40 14.90
CA CYS A 197 11.76 16.22 14.18
C CYS A 197 11.52 14.95 15.02
N THR A 198 11.38 13.82 14.33
CA THR A 198 11.39 12.50 14.96
C THR A 198 12.74 11.85 14.75
N ALA A 199 13.37 11.40 15.82
CA ALA A 199 14.65 10.72 15.82
C ALA A 199 14.49 9.27 16.32
N ALA A 200 15.39 8.39 15.90
CA ALA A 200 15.43 7.00 16.34
C ALA A 200 16.70 6.75 17.16
N ASN A 201 16.54 6.28 18.40
CA ASN A 201 17.67 5.92 19.24
C ASN A 201 18.29 4.59 18.75
N PRO A 202 19.56 4.60 18.31
CA PRO A 202 20.22 3.40 17.80
C PRO A 202 20.55 2.36 18.87
N GLU A 203 20.51 2.72 20.17
CA GLU A 203 20.86 1.82 21.26
C GLU A 203 19.67 0.92 21.67
N ASP A 204 18.50 1.53 21.89
CA ASP A 204 17.32 0.82 22.41
C ASP A 204 16.15 0.75 21.42
N GLY A 205 16.17 1.53 20.33
CA GLY A 205 15.12 1.58 19.33
C GLY A 205 13.93 2.45 19.71
N SER A 206 14.04 3.25 20.78
CA SER A 206 13.03 4.24 21.12
C SER A 206 12.95 5.33 20.03
N GLN A 207 11.77 5.91 19.89
CA GLN A 207 11.56 7.10 19.07
C GLN A 207 11.52 8.35 19.94
N ILE A 208 12.09 9.43 19.46
CA ILE A 208 12.23 10.68 20.21
C ILE A 208 11.68 11.81 19.37
N LEU A 209 10.61 12.45 19.84
CA LEU A 209 10.18 13.75 19.32
C LEU A 209 11.09 14.81 19.90
N ARG A 210 11.78 15.53 19.04
CA ARG A 210 12.62 16.68 19.40
C ARG A 210 12.03 17.97 18.87
N VAL A 211 12.25 19.04 19.62
CA VAL A 211 11.87 20.39 19.23
C VAL A 211 13.01 21.38 19.49
N ARG A 212 12.96 22.51 18.78
CA ARG A 212 13.78 23.69 19.08
C ARG A 212 12.92 24.94 19.01
N ASP A 213 13.30 25.99 19.76
CA ASP A 213 12.49 27.21 19.85
C ASP A 213 12.68 28.15 18.64
N ALA A 214 13.84 28.04 17.97
CA ALA A 214 14.16 28.76 16.72
C ALA A 214 15.19 27.96 15.92
N ALA A 215 15.43 28.35 14.65
CA ALA A 215 16.33 27.65 13.73
C ALA A 215 17.75 27.48 14.28
N GLU A 216 18.28 28.49 14.98
CA GLU A 216 19.65 28.48 15.52
C GLU A 216 19.74 27.92 16.94
N GLN A 217 18.62 27.56 17.55
CA GLN A 217 18.60 26.99 18.89
C GLN A 217 18.89 25.49 18.86
N PRO A 218 19.47 24.94 19.95
CA PRO A 218 19.75 23.50 20.04
C PRO A 218 18.45 22.70 20.12
N TRP A 219 18.52 21.47 19.60
CA TRP A 219 17.48 20.48 19.76
C TRP A 219 17.37 20.02 21.20
N ARG A 220 16.14 19.81 21.68
CA ARG A 220 15.85 19.18 22.97
C ARG A 220 14.86 18.05 22.79
N ASP A 221 15.05 16.97 23.50
CA ASP A 221 14.10 15.87 23.55
C ASP A 221 12.83 16.33 24.27
N LEU A 222 11.68 16.13 23.63
CA LEU A 222 10.37 16.54 24.16
C LEU A 222 9.57 15.34 24.67
N VAL A 223 9.41 14.31 23.84
CA VAL A 223 8.72 13.06 24.15
C VAL A 223 9.59 11.91 23.69
N THR A 224 9.71 10.88 24.53
CA THR A 224 10.38 9.62 24.15
C THR A 224 9.36 8.50 24.21
N TRP A 225 9.21 7.79 23.12
CA TRP A 225 8.42 6.58 23.02
C TRP A 225 9.36 5.37 23.08
N PRO A 226 9.28 4.52 24.12
CA PRO A 226 9.97 3.23 24.12
C PRO A 226 9.63 2.41 22.85
N ALA A 227 10.50 1.45 22.49
CA ALA A 227 10.35 0.67 21.27
C ALA A 227 9.02 -0.11 21.16
N GLU A 228 8.34 -0.33 22.30
CA GLU A 228 7.02 -0.98 22.40
C GLU A 228 5.84 -0.01 22.28
N GLU A 229 6.09 1.30 22.20
CA GLU A 229 5.06 2.30 21.99
C GLU A 229 5.08 2.79 20.54
N ASN A 230 3.90 3.14 20.03
CA ASN A 230 3.78 3.86 18.76
C ASN A 230 3.71 5.36 19.07
N GLY A 231 4.46 6.15 18.32
CA GLY A 231 4.39 7.60 18.40
C GLY A 231 4.87 8.23 17.11
N ASP A 232 4.18 9.28 16.67
CA ASP A 232 4.57 10.08 15.50
C ASP A 232 4.11 11.52 15.67
N LEU A 233 4.79 12.42 14.98
CA LEU A 233 4.45 13.84 14.92
C LEU A 233 3.53 14.09 13.72
N GLU A 234 2.37 14.70 13.98
CA GLU A 234 1.41 15.09 12.94
C GLU A 234 1.57 16.55 12.51
N GLY A 235 2.14 17.41 13.36
CA GLY A 235 2.42 18.80 13.05
C GLY A 235 2.28 19.76 14.22
N PHE A 236 2.65 21.02 13.98
CA PHE A 236 2.41 22.11 14.92
C PHE A 236 0.94 22.54 14.94
N ALA A 237 0.45 22.86 16.12
CA ALA A 237 -0.81 23.60 16.23
C ALA A 237 -0.62 25.08 15.83
N PRO A 238 -1.70 25.80 15.44
CA PRO A 238 -1.61 27.17 14.98
C PRO A 238 -1.01 28.16 15.98
N ASP A 239 -1.00 27.82 17.26
CA ASP A 239 -0.42 28.64 18.33
C ASP A 239 1.12 28.58 18.36
N GLY A 240 1.73 27.63 17.62
CA GLY A 240 3.18 27.38 17.61
C GLY A 240 3.75 26.95 18.97
N GLN A 241 2.88 26.72 19.98
CA GLN A 241 3.24 26.36 21.36
C GLN A 241 2.78 24.93 21.72
N SER A 242 2.01 24.29 20.86
CA SER A 242 1.59 22.91 21.02
C SER A 242 1.75 22.13 19.71
N LEU A 243 1.76 20.80 19.83
CA LEU A 243 1.96 19.86 18.74
C LEU A 243 0.81 18.85 18.73
N TYR A 244 0.40 18.44 17.55
CA TYR A 244 -0.45 17.29 17.33
C TYR A 244 0.43 16.05 17.21
N VAL A 245 0.11 15.03 17.97
CA VAL A 245 0.93 13.83 18.10
C VAL A 245 0.03 12.60 18.10
N GLU A 246 0.38 11.61 17.32
CA GLU A 246 -0.15 10.26 17.45
C GLU A 246 0.62 9.51 18.53
N THR A 247 -0.06 8.86 19.49
CA THR A 247 0.61 8.10 20.55
C THR A 247 -0.24 6.96 21.11
N SER A 248 0.41 5.81 21.38
CA SER A 248 -0.20 4.67 22.06
C SER A 248 0.09 4.66 23.57
N VAL A 249 0.82 5.63 24.10
CA VAL A 249 1.11 5.71 25.55
C VAL A 249 -0.19 5.76 26.35
N GLY A 250 -0.32 4.85 27.32
CA GLY A 250 -1.53 4.73 28.14
C GLY A 250 -2.71 4.03 27.49
N ALA A 251 -2.61 3.58 26.24
CA ALA A 251 -3.64 2.84 25.52
C ALA A 251 -3.02 1.71 24.66
N ASP A 252 -3.84 0.84 24.11
CA ASP A 252 -3.39 -0.16 23.13
C ASP A 252 -3.29 0.46 21.75
N VAL A 253 -4.32 1.19 21.35
CA VAL A 253 -4.40 1.91 20.06
C VAL A 253 -3.73 3.28 20.16
N ALA A 254 -3.12 3.72 19.08
CA ALA A 254 -2.61 5.07 18.97
C ALA A 254 -3.77 6.08 18.89
N ARG A 255 -3.66 7.14 19.70
CA ARG A 255 -4.62 8.23 19.83
C ARG A 255 -4.00 9.51 19.26
N LEU A 256 -4.81 10.35 18.68
CA LEU A 256 -4.39 11.70 18.32
C LEU A 256 -4.56 12.61 19.54
N VAL A 257 -3.46 13.18 20.01
CA VAL A 257 -3.40 14.04 21.19
C VAL A 257 -2.76 15.38 20.86
N ARG A 258 -3.00 16.38 21.69
CA ARG A 258 -2.26 17.64 21.66
C ARG A 258 -1.29 17.68 22.85
N VAL A 259 -0.02 18.00 22.59
CA VAL A 259 1.02 18.10 23.60
C VAL A 259 1.59 19.52 23.65
N ASP A 260 1.98 19.96 24.85
CA ASP A 260 2.66 21.23 25.07
C ASP A 260 4.08 21.19 24.51
N ALA A 261 4.45 22.10 23.63
CA ALA A 261 5.74 22.11 22.96
C ALA A 261 6.93 22.45 23.88
N ALA A 262 6.69 23.02 25.04
CA ALA A 262 7.74 23.32 26.01
C ALA A 262 8.07 22.11 26.92
N THR A 263 7.06 21.35 27.29
CA THR A 263 7.16 20.33 28.36
C THR A 263 6.90 18.90 27.88
N GLY A 264 6.32 18.70 26.69
CA GLY A 264 5.89 17.38 26.19
C GLY A 264 4.64 16.81 26.90
N LYS A 265 4.02 17.59 27.79
CA LYS A 265 2.84 17.14 28.53
C LYS A 265 1.64 17.05 27.61
N GLU A 266 0.91 15.92 27.66
CA GLU A 266 -0.39 15.79 27.01
C GLU A 266 -1.37 16.82 27.60
N LEU A 267 -1.93 17.66 26.74
CA LEU A 267 -2.92 18.68 27.09
C LEU A 267 -4.35 18.12 26.95
N GLU A 268 -4.60 17.39 25.87
CA GLU A 268 -5.89 16.77 25.60
C GLU A 268 -5.78 15.62 24.60
N THR A 269 -6.70 14.66 24.72
CA THR A 269 -6.96 13.67 23.66
C THR A 269 -7.97 14.23 22.68
N ILE A 270 -7.57 14.40 21.41
CA ILE A 270 -8.42 14.97 20.35
C ILE A 270 -9.32 13.90 19.76
N ALA A 271 -8.75 12.75 19.45
CA ALA A 271 -9.48 11.66 18.81
C ALA A 271 -8.91 10.29 19.17
N SER A 272 -9.79 9.31 19.29
CA SER A 272 -9.43 7.89 19.44
C SER A 272 -10.56 7.00 18.96
N ASP A 273 -10.25 5.76 18.58
CA ASP A 273 -11.18 4.65 18.36
C ASP A 273 -10.65 3.44 19.14
N PRO A 274 -11.47 2.69 19.87
CA PRO A 274 -11.00 1.56 20.68
C PRO A 274 -10.59 0.34 19.87
N ARG A 275 -10.83 0.32 18.55
CA ARG A 275 -10.60 -0.82 17.66
C ARG A 275 -9.34 -0.68 16.81
N CYS A 276 -8.91 0.55 16.52
CA CYS A 276 -7.83 0.82 15.59
C CYS A 276 -7.11 2.14 15.93
N ASP A 277 -5.89 2.26 15.42
CA ASP A 277 -5.09 3.47 15.57
C ASP A 277 -5.73 4.65 14.84
N ALA A 278 -5.46 5.87 15.29
CA ALA A 278 -5.66 7.07 14.49
C ALA A 278 -4.85 6.95 13.19
N GLY A 279 -5.34 7.54 12.14
CA GLY A 279 -4.70 7.51 10.83
C GLY A 279 -4.52 8.92 10.28
N ASP A 280 -4.61 9.07 8.95
CA ASP A 280 -4.32 10.33 8.27
C ASP A 280 -5.04 11.52 8.89
N ALA A 281 -4.28 12.55 9.27
CA ALA A 281 -4.78 13.82 9.78
C ALA A 281 -4.98 14.81 8.62
N LEU A 282 -6.13 15.48 8.60
CA LEU A 282 -6.44 16.51 7.61
C LEU A 282 -6.24 17.90 8.22
N PHE A 283 -5.23 18.60 7.72
CA PHE A 283 -4.94 19.97 8.13
C PHE A 283 -5.44 20.98 7.12
N ASN A 284 -5.85 22.14 7.60
CA ASN A 284 -5.97 23.33 6.78
C ASN A 284 -4.56 23.89 6.55
N ARG A 285 -4.10 23.89 5.31
CA ARG A 285 -2.72 24.23 4.97
C ARG A 285 -2.37 25.72 5.21
N THR A 286 -3.37 26.59 5.16
CA THR A 286 -3.18 28.04 5.37
C THR A 286 -3.25 28.41 6.85
N THR A 287 -4.10 27.76 7.63
CA THR A 287 -4.30 28.09 9.04
C THR A 287 -3.65 27.09 10.00
N HIS A 288 -3.04 26.02 9.49
CA HIS A 288 -2.44 24.88 10.24
C HIS A 288 -3.37 24.22 11.26
N ARG A 289 -4.69 24.44 11.13
CA ARG A 289 -5.69 23.82 11.99
C ARG A 289 -5.92 22.36 11.58
N LEU A 290 -5.95 21.50 12.56
CA LEU A 290 -6.40 20.13 12.39
C LEU A 290 -7.92 20.11 12.24
N GLU A 291 -8.44 19.56 11.15
CA GLU A 291 -9.86 19.62 10.77
C GLU A 291 -10.59 18.28 10.83
N ALA A 292 -9.89 17.19 10.52
CA ALA A 292 -10.44 15.84 10.58
C ALA A 292 -9.32 14.81 10.73
N VAL A 293 -9.68 13.60 11.15
CA VAL A 293 -8.77 12.45 11.24
C VAL A 293 -9.49 11.18 10.78
N THR A 294 -8.75 10.25 10.19
CA THR A 294 -9.30 8.97 9.76
C THR A 294 -9.13 7.89 10.83
N PHE A 295 -10.04 6.93 10.81
CA PHE A 295 -9.94 5.63 11.48
C PHE A 295 -10.23 4.53 10.48
N ASN A 296 -9.40 3.52 10.43
CA ASN A 296 -9.58 2.43 9.47
C ASN A 296 -9.53 1.07 10.19
N TYR A 297 -10.67 0.60 10.67
CA TYR A 297 -10.76 -0.77 11.21
C TYR A 297 -11.01 -1.78 10.07
N THR A 298 -12.23 -1.84 9.57
CA THR A 298 -12.59 -2.66 8.39
C THR A 298 -12.80 -1.82 7.14
N ARG A 299 -13.17 -0.55 7.32
CA ARG A 299 -13.34 0.49 6.30
C ARG A 299 -12.85 1.81 6.84
N ARG A 300 -12.52 2.74 5.95
CA ARG A 300 -12.11 4.10 6.33
C ARG A 300 -13.30 4.92 6.79
N GLU A 301 -13.17 5.55 7.94
CA GLU A 301 -14.15 6.45 8.54
C GLU A 301 -13.47 7.79 8.89
N TRP A 302 -14.10 8.90 8.53
CA TRP A 302 -13.63 10.23 8.90
C TRP A 302 -14.30 10.70 10.20
N LYS A 303 -13.50 11.10 11.17
CA LYS A 303 -13.93 11.86 12.34
C LYS A 303 -13.65 13.33 12.10
N VAL A 304 -14.71 14.10 11.82
CA VAL A 304 -14.63 15.55 11.59
C VAL A 304 -14.47 16.26 12.93
N LEU A 305 -13.42 17.05 13.06
CA LEU A 305 -13.06 17.80 14.27
C LEU A 305 -13.51 19.25 14.20
N ASP A 306 -13.40 19.88 13.00
CA ASP A 306 -13.92 21.22 12.76
C ASP A 306 -15.42 21.17 12.40
N PRO A 307 -16.32 21.72 13.26
CA PRO A 307 -17.75 21.70 12.98
C PRO A 307 -18.15 22.34 11.65
N SER A 308 -17.34 23.28 11.12
CA SER A 308 -17.62 23.95 9.85
C SER A 308 -17.58 22.98 8.65
N LEU A 309 -16.85 21.87 8.77
CA LEU A 309 -16.69 20.86 7.72
C LEU A 309 -17.70 19.71 7.83
N LYS A 310 -18.47 19.65 8.94
CA LYS A 310 -19.40 18.53 9.15
C LYS A 310 -20.39 18.36 7.99
N ALA A 311 -20.97 19.45 7.52
CA ALA A 311 -21.94 19.42 6.42
C ALA A 311 -21.31 19.02 5.09
N ASP A 312 -20.00 19.29 4.90
CA ASP A 312 -19.24 18.90 3.71
C ASP A 312 -18.99 17.40 3.71
N PHE A 313 -18.51 16.83 4.82
CA PHE A 313 -18.31 15.38 4.95
C PHE A 313 -19.62 14.60 4.91
N ASP A 314 -20.72 15.13 5.51
CA ASP A 314 -22.06 14.55 5.41
C ASP A 314 -22.55 14.52 3.94
N ALA A 315 -22.25 15.55 3.15
CA ALA A 315 -22.59 15.60 1.73
C ALA A 315 -21.74 14.61 0.91
N LEU A 316 -20.44 14.57 1.15
CA LEU A 316 -19.51 13.64 0.49
C LEU A 316 -19.89 12.19 0.77
N GLY A 317 -20.16 11.82 2.03
CA GLY A 317 -20.54 10.45 2.40
C GLY A 317 -21.89 9.99 1.83
N LYS A 318 -22.78 10.92 1.45
CA LYS A 318 -24.07 10.61 0.81
C LYS A 318 -23.99 10.53 -0.71
N ALA A 319 -22.99 11.15 -1.29
CA ALA A 319 -22.88 11.30 -2.74
C ALA A 319 -22.53 10.00 -3.47
N HIS A 320 -21.81 9.09 -2.80
CA HIS A 320 -21.39 7.83 -3.38
C HIS A 320 -21.22 6.75 -2.28
N PRO A 321 -21.47 5.46 -2.58
CA PRO A 321 -21.39 4.36 -1.58
C PRO A 321 -19.97 3.95 -1.20
N GLY A 322 -18.95 4.42 -1.90
CA GLY A 322 -17.53 4.11 -1.64
C GLY A 322 -16.95 4.87 -0.45
N ASP A 323 -15.77 4.44 -0.01
CA ASP A 323 -14.96 5.21 0.94
C ASP A 323 -14.44 6.47 0.25
N VAL A 324 -14.55 7.62 0.93
CA VAL A 324 -14.14 8.90 0.38
C VAL A 324 -12.77 9.30 0.92
N ASP A 325 -11.89 9.73 0.00
CA ASP A 325 -10.61 10.34 0.30
C ASP A 325 -10.58 11.79 -0.17
N VAL A 326 -10.07 12.70 0.66
CA VAL A 326 -9.76 14.07 0.28
C VAL A 326 -8.31 14.11 -0.21
N LEU A 327 -8.12 14.23 -1.53
CA LEU A 327 -6.80 14.12 -2.14
C LEU A 327 -5.99 15.41 -2.11
N SER A 328 -6.63 16.54 -2.32
CA SER A 328 -6.04 17.87 -2.25
C SER A 328 -7.12 18.95 -2.14
N ARG A 329 -6.70 20.16 -1.72
CA ARG A 329 -7.58 21.33 -1.61
C ARG A 329 -6.84 22.55 -2.16
N ASP A 330 -7.59 23.53 -2.66
CA ASP A 330 -7.06 24.85 -2.97
C ASP A 330 -6.73 25.61 -1.68
N HIS A 331 -6.00 26.74 -1.78
CA HIS A 331 -5.57 27.52 -0.61
C HIS A 331 -6.76 28.03 0.23
N ASP A 332 -7.85 28.43 -0.44
CA ASP A 332 -9.04 28.93 0.23
C ASP A 332 -9.89 27.81 0.87
N GLY A 333 -9.53 26.54 0.60
CA GLY A 333 -10.29 25.39 1.06
C GLY A 333 -11.70 25.29 0.46
N GLY A 334 -11.97 26.05 -0.61
CA GLY A 334 -13.27 26.14 -1.27
C GLY A 334 -13.55 24.99 -2.24
N LYS A 335 -12.51 24.44 -2.85
CA LYS A 335 -12.58 23.31 -3.78
C LYS A 335 -11.64 22.20 -3.36
N TRP A 336 -12.13 20.98 -3.40
CA TRP A 336 -11.38 19.76 -3.06
C TRP A 336 -11.38 18.79 -4.22
N THR A 337 -10.27 18.13 -4.47
CA THR A 337 -10.29 16.88 -5.23
C THR A 337 -10.55 15.74 -4.28
N VAL A 338 -11.51 14.91 -4.63
CA VAL A 338 -11.90 13.73 -3.84
C VAL A 338 -11.87 12.47 -4.69
N ALA A 339 -11.60 11.35 -4.04
CA ALA A 339 -11.70 10.01 -4.62
C ALA A 339 -12.76 9.21 -3.89
N TYR A 340 -13.52 8.41 -4.64
CA TYR A 340 -14.41 7.39 -4.11
C TYR A 340 -13.89 6.02 -4.50
N SER A 341 -13.55 5.22 -3.51
CA SER A 341 -13.13 3.83 -3.68
C SER A 341 -14.28 2.90 -3.33
N VAL A 342 -14.69 2.07 -4.29
CA VAL A 342 -15.60 0.93 -4.10
C VAL A 342 -14.81 -0.37 -4.27
N ASP A 343 -15.37 -1.50 -3.85
CA ASP A 343 -14.73 -2.80 -4.01
C ASP A 343 -14.94 -3.41 -5.40
N ASP A 344 -16.06 -3.09 -6.06
CA ASP A 344 -16.53 -3.69 -7.30
C ASP A 344 -16.64 -2.71 -8.48
N GLY A 345 -15.82 -1.67 -8.49
CA GLY A 345 -15.79 -0.66 -9.54
C GLY A 345 -14.46 0.10 -9.61
N PRO A 346 -14.24 0.90 -10.66
CA PRO A 346 -13.08 1.77 -10.75
C PRO A 346 -13.16 2.88 -9.69
N VAL A 347 -11.99 3.41 -9.30
CA VAL A 347 -11.92 4.60 -8.44
C VAL A 347 -12.43 5.81 -9.21
N GLN A 348 -13.38 6.53 -8.63
CA GLN A 348 -13.99 7.72 -9.21
C GLN A 348 -13.40 8.98 -8.60
N PHE A 349 -13.09 9.96 -9.43
CA PHE A 349 -12.53 11.25 -8.99
C PHE A 349 -13.50 12.39 -9.32
N ALA A 350 -13.60 13.34 -8.41
CA ALA A 350 -14.44 14.52 -8.57
C ALA A 350 -13.79 15.77 -7.95
N VAL A 351 -14.24 16.93 -8.40
CA VAL A 351 -14.05 18.19 -7.69
C VAL A 351 -15.28 18.45 -6.84
N TYR A 352 -15.09 18.63 -5.55
CA TYR A 352 -16.10 19.09 -4.62
C TYR A 352 -16.00 20.59 -4.41
N ASN A 353 -17.09 21.31 -4.63
CA ASN A 353 -17.21 22.73 -4.38
C ASN A 353 -18.01 22.96 -3.10
N ARG A 354 -17.39 23.51 -2.06
CA ARG A 354 -17.99 23.71 -0.75
C ARG A 354 -19.16 24.69 -0.75
N SER A 355 -19.06 25.78 -1.51
CA SER A 355 -20.09 26.84 -1.51
C SER A 355 -21.47 26.32 -1.92
N GLY A 356 -21.50 25.35 -2.86
CA GLY A 356 -22.73 24.71 -3.32
C GLY A 356 -22.92 23.29 -2.82
N ARG A 357 -21.96 22.72 -2.09
CA ARG A 357 -21.86 21.30 -1.75
C ARG A 357 -22.07 20.40 -2.96
N ALA A 358 -21.49 20.80 -4.09
CA ALA A 358 -21.70 20.15 -5.37
C ALA A 358 -20.45 19.36 -5.79
N LEU A 359 -20.65 18.14 -6.29
CA LEU A 359 -19.63 17.32 -6.91
C LEU A 359 -19.69 17.46 -8.42
N THR A 360 -18.53 17.76 -9.01
CA THR A 360 -18.34 17.74 -10.47
C THR A 360 -17.43 16.54 -10.79
N PRO A 361 -17.93 15.50 -11.48
CA PRO A 361 -17.12 14.37 -11.87
C PRO A 361 -15.93 14.81 -12.71
N LEU A 362 -14.75 14.25 -12.47
CA LEU A 362 -13.54 14.46 -13.26
C LEU A 362 -13.32 13.31 -14.24
N PHE A 363 -13.05 12.14 -13.73
CA PHE A 363 -12.78 10.91 -14.46
C PHE A 363 -12.77 9.72 -13.51
N VAL A 364 -12.72 8.52 -14.07
CA VAL A 364 -12.43 7.28 -13.35
C VAL A 364 -11.01 6.80 -13.71
N ASN A 365 -10.37 6.06 -12.80
CA ASN A 365 -9.00 5.59 -13.05
C ASN A 365 -8.91 4.63 -14.24
N GLN A 366 -9.95 3.85 -14.50
CA GLN A 366 -10.00 2.89 -15.62
C GLN A 366 -11.42 2.76 -16.16
N PRO A 367 -11.79 3.54 -17.22
CA PRO A 367 -13.16 3.55 -17.77
C PRO A 367 -13.64 2.19 -18.31
N ALA A 368 -12.72 1.33 -18.76
CA ALA A 368 -13.07 0.00 -19.22
C ALA A 368 -13.73 -0.87 -18.14
N LEU A 369 -13.45 -0.59 -16.87
CA LEU A 369 -14.01 -1.32 -15.74
C LEU A 369 -15.47 -0.96 -15.43
N GLU A 370 -15.98 0.17 -15.90
CA GLU A 370 -17.39 0.54 -15.72
C GLU A 370 -18.36 -0.38 -16.50
N LYS A 371 -17.83 -1.09 -17.50
CA LYS A 371 -18.60 -1.95 -18.41
C LYS A 371 -18.51 -3.43 -18.06
N VAL A 372 -17.82 -3.79 -17.01
CA VAL A 372 -17.59 -5.18 -16.61
C VAL A 372 -18.06 -5.43 -15.18
N GLN A 373 -18.44 -6.66 -14.91
CA GLN A 373 -18.82 -7.06 -13.55
C GLN A 373 -17.56 -7.45 -12.77
N LEU A 374 -17.24 -6.66 -11.74
CA LEU A 374 -16.18 -6.92 -10.81
C LEU A 374 -16.69 -7.71 -9.58
N ALA A 375 -15.78 -8.28 -8.85
CA ALA A 375 -16.04 -9.08 -7.66
C ALA A 375 -16.16 -8.19 -6.40
N LYS A 376 -17.09 -8.52 -5.52
CA LYS A 376 -17.26 -7.83 -4.22
C LYS A 376 -16.29 -8.34 -3.18
N MET A 377 -15.80 -7.42 -2.36
CA MET A 377 -14.90 -7.70 -1.24
C MET A 377 -15.67 -7.63 0.09
N ALA A 378 -15.68 -8.73 0.82
CA ALA A 378 -16.27 -8.80 2.15
C ALA A 378 -15.18 -8.63 3.22
N ALA A 379 -15.34 -7.67 4.12
CA ALA A 379 -14.53 -7.59 5.32
C ALA A 379 -14.97 -8.69 6.30
N VAL A 380 -14.02 -9.45 6.83
CA VAL A 380 -14.25 -10.53 7.78
C VAL A 380 -13.24 -10.44 8.93
N VAL A 381 -13.63 -10.87 10.13
CA VAL A 381 -12.70 -10.97 11.26
C VAL A 381 -12.45 -12.45 11.53
N ILE A 382 -11.22 -12.87 11.28
CA ILE A 382 -10.78 -14.25 11.50
C ILE A 382 -10.11 -14.32 12.86
N THR A 383 -10.36 -15.40 13.60
CA THR A 383 -9.71 -15.65 14.89
C THR A 383 -8.60 -16.67 14.70
N SER A 384 -7.37 -16.30 15.03
CA SER A 384 -6.23 -17.21 15.04
C SER A 384 -6.37 -18.29 16.12
N ARG A 385 -5.57 -19.35 16.04
CA ARG A 385 -5.56 -20.47 17.00
C ARG A 385 -5.28 -20.04 18.45
N ASP A 386 -4.60 -18.91 18.65
CA ASP A 386 -4.28 -18.33 19.95
C ASP A 386 -5.22 -17.16 20.34
N GLY A 387 -6.29 -16.95 19.58
CA GLY A 387 -7.39 -16.04 19.91
C GLY A 387 -7.26 -14.62 19.36
N LEU A 388 -6.18 -14.30 18.61
CA LEU A 388 -6.00 -12.97 18.02
C LEU A 388 -7.04 -12.71 16.93
N LYS A 389 -7.60 -11.50 16.88
CA LYS A 389 -8.60 -11.09 15.90
C LYS A 389 -7.91 -10.41 14.72
N MET A 390 -8.02 -10.99 13.54
CA MET A 390 -7.39 -10.52 12.30
C MET A 390 -8.46 -9.98 11.36
N VAL A 391 -8.47 -8.68 11.13
CA VAL A 391 -9.29 -8.08 10.07
C VAL A 391 -8.75 -8.57 8.73
N SER A 392 -9.61 -9.16 7.94
CA SER A 392 -9.25 -9.81 6.68
C SER A 392 -10.28 -9.47 5.61
N TYR A 393 -9.92 -9.66 4.35
CA TYR A 393 -10.83 -9.40 3.23
C TYR A 393 -10.92 -10.64 2.35
N LEU A 394 -12.17 -11.05 2.10
CA LEU A 394 -12.47 -12.17 1.21
C LEU A 394 -13.19 -11.65 -0.03
N THR A 395 -12.60 -11.90 -1.19
CA THR A 395 -13.22 -11.60 -2.49
C THR A 395 -13.52 -12.91 -3.20
N THR A 396 -14.78 -13.10 -3.62
CA THR A 396 -15.18 -14.31 -4.36
C THR A 396 -15.54 -13.93 -5.80
N PRO A 397 -15.24 -14.83 -6.77
CA PRO A 397 -15.49 -14.56 -8.19
C PRO A 397 -16.94 -14.15 -8.45
N ALA A 398 -17.14 -13.10 -9.22
CA ALA A 398 -18.47 -12.67 -9.62
C ALA A 398 -19.20 -13.77 -10.43
N GLY A 399 -20.49 -13.95 -10.17
CA GLY A 399 -21.30 -14.97 -10.84
C GLY A 399 -21.03 -16.42 -10.46
N MET A 400 -20.18 -16.65 -9.46
CA MET A 400 -19.90 -17.99 -8.90
C MET A 400 -20.44 -18.14 -7.48
N GLU A 401 -20.85 -19.36 -7.14
CA GLU A 401 -21.14 -19.68 -5.74
C GLU A 401 -19.82 -19.73 -4.94
N ALA A 402 -19.81 -19.14 -3.76
CA ALA A 402 -18.65 -19.12 -2.86
C ALA A 402 -18.49 -20.48 -2.17
N ARG A 403 -18.27 -21.54 -2.95
CA ARG A 403 -18.20 -22.93 -2.47
C ARG A 403 -17.17 -23.74 -3.23
N SER A 404 -16.24 -24.34 -2.48
CA SER A 404 -15.17 -25.20 -3.03
C SER A 404 -14.43 -24.55 -4.21
N LEU A 405 -14.09 -23.27 -4.06
CA LEU A 405 -13.35 -22.50 -5.05
C LEU A 405 -11.84 -22.75 -4.90
N PRO A 406 -11.06 -22.72 -5.97
CA PRO A 406 -9.63 -22.55 -5.83
C PRO A 406 -9.36 -21.19 -5.15
N LEU A 407 -8.39 -21.18 -4.22
CA LEU A 407 -8.09 -20.00 -3.38
C LEU A 407 -6.67 -19.49 -3.63
N VAL A 408 -6.52 -18.19 -3.72
CA VAL A 408 -5.23 -17.50 -3.60
C VAL A 408 -5.19 -16.72 -2.29
N LEU A 409 -4.29 -17.11 -1.40
CA LEU A 409 -3.91 -16.30 -0.25
C LEU A 409 -2.96 -15.21 -0.76
N LEU A 410 -3.42 -13.96 -0.83
CA LEU A 410 -2.65 -12.81 -1.27
C LEU A 410 -2.12 -12.07 -0.03
N VAL A 411 -0.79 -12.12 0.17
CA VAL A 411 -0.15 -11.62 1.38
C VAL A 411 0.50 -10.27 1.10
N HIS A 412 0.16 -9.24 1.90
CA HIS A 412 0.75 -7.91 1.77
C HIS A 412 2.22 -7.86 2.20
N GLY A 413 2.94 -6.87 1.68
CA GLY A 413 4.31 -6.56 2.05
C GLY A 413 4.41 -5.78 3.38
N GLY A 414 5.61 -5.47 3.77
CA GLY A 414 5.93 -4.76 5.01
C GLY A 414 6.94 -5.56 5.85
N PRO A 415 6.55 -6.29 6.92
CA PRO A 415 5.20 -6.68 7.37
C PRO A 415 4.39 -5.56 8.02
N TRP A 416 5.05 -4.47 8.41
CA TRP A 416 4.45 -3.28 9.03
C TRP A 416 3.73 -2.44 7.97
N GLY A 417 2.61 -2.97 7.51
CA GLY A 417 1.68 -2.44 6.54
C GLY A 417 0.33 -3.11 6.75
N ARG A 418 -0.62 -2.90 5.85
CA ARG A 418 -1.94 -3.55 5.94
C ARG A 418 -2.65 -3.61 4.60
N ASP A 419 -3.54 -4.57 4.46
CA ASP A 419 -4.61 -4.56 3.48
C ASP A 419 -5.78 -3.69 3.94
N VAL A 420 -6.48 -3.10 2.98
CA VAL A 420 -7.66 -2.25 3.21
C VAL A 420 -8.79 -2.66 2.28
N TRP A 421 -10.03 -2.30 2.65
CA TRP A 421 -11.18 -2.50 1.79
C TRP A 421 -11.15 -1.55 0.59
N GLY A 422 -11.62 -2.03 -0.56
CA GLY A 422 -11.78 -1.25 -1.76
C GLY A 422 -11.23 -1.94 -3.01
N TYR A 423 -11.21 -1.21 -4.12
CA TYR A 423 -10.70 -1.71 -5.39
C TYR A 423 -9.20 -2.05 -5.29
N ASN A 424 -8.89 -3.29 -5.62
CA ASN A 424 -7.52 -3.77 -5.78
C ASN A 424 -7.40 -4.53 -7.10
N SER A 425 -6.53 -4.08 -7.99
CA SER A 425 -6.38 -4.64 -9.33
C SER A 425 -5.92 -6.10 -9.34
N GLN A 426 -5.03 -6.49 -8.43
CA GLN A 426 -4.56 -7.88 -8.29
C GLN A 426 -5.68 -8.79 -7.80
N VAL A 427 -6.46 -8.33 -6.82
CA VAL A 427 -7.62 -9.05 -6.30
C VAL A 427 -8.66 -9.25 -7.38
N GLN A 428 -8.99 -8.19 -8.14
CA GLN A 428 -9.95 -8.27 -9.24
C GLN A 428 -9.45 -9.17 -10.38
N TRP A 429 -8.14 -9.09 -10.68
CA TRP A 429 -7.52 -9.99 -11.64
C TRP A 429 -7.68 -11.46 -11.23
N LEU A 430 -7.29 -11.83 -10.01
CA LEU A 430 -7.41 -13.19 -9.50
C LEU A 430 -8.88 -13.66 -9.44
N ALA A 431 -9.78 -12.82 -8.94
CA ALA A 431 -11.20 -13.14 -8.84
C ALA A 431 -11.84 -13.36 -10.23
N ASN A 432 -11.51 -12.54 -11.22
CA ASN A 432 -12.01 -12.72 -12.59
C ASN A 432 -11.48 -14.02 -13.23
N ARG A 433 -10.30 -14.52 -12.81
CA ARG A 433 -9.75 -15.82 -13.24
C ARG A 433 -10.41 -17.01 -12.55
N GLY A 434 -11.29 -16.77 -11.60
CA GLY A 434 -12.10 -17.81 -10.94
C GLY A 434 -11.59 -18.22 -9.56
N TYR A 435 -10.68 -17.44 -8.96
CA TYR A 435 -10.13 -17.74 -7.64
C TYR A 435 -10.85 -16.94 -6.55
N ALA A 436 -11.17 -17.57 -5.43
CA ALA A 436 -11.40 -16.85 -4.20
C ALA A 436 -10.06 -16.21 -3.77
N VAL A 437 -10.08 -14.95 -3.35
CA VAL A 437 -8.89 -14.22 -2.89
C VAL A 437 -9.05 -13.88 -1.43
N LEU A 438 -8.12 -14.33 -0.60
CA LEU A 438 -8.08 -14.03 0.83
C LEU A 438 -6.88 -13.13 1.13
N GLN A 439 -7.14 -11.93 1.64
CA GLN A 439 -6.15 -11.00 2.16
C GLN A 439 -6.26 -10.97 3.69
N VAL A 440 -5.15 -11.05 4.39
CA VAL A 440 -5.13 -11.20 5.86
C VAL A 440 -4.23 -10.15 6.47
N ASN A 441 -4.77 -9.31 7.34
CA ASN A 441 -3.95 -8.52 8.23
C ASN A 441 -3.52 -9.43 9.39
N PHE A 442 -2.39 -10.10 9.20
CA PHE A 442 -1.76 -10.96 10.21
C PHE A 442 -1.10 -10.10 11.30
N ARG A 443 -0.77 -10.69 12.46
CA ARG A 443 -0.03 -9.95 13.51
C ARG A 443 1.21 -9.27 12.94
N ALA A 444 1.59 -8.12 13.43
CA ALA A 444 2.52 -7.13 12.91
C ALA A 444 1.94 -6.18 11.84
N SER A 445 0.73 -6.42 11.29
CA SER A 445 0.07 -5.41 10.46
C SER A 445 -0.23 -4.16 11.28
N THR A 446 -0.08 -2.97 10.65
CA THR A 446 -0.27 -1.67 11.30
C THR A 446 -1.73 -1.26 11.40
N GLY A 447 -2.03 -0.35 12.33
CA GLY A 447 -3.36 0.25 12.47
C GLY A 447 -4.31 -0.52 13.38
N PHE A 448 -3.85 -1.54 14.11
CA PHE A 448 -4.68 -2.38 15.00
C PHE A 448 -4.20 -2.35 16.46
N GLY A 449 -3.44 -1.34 16.83
CA GLY A 449 -2.87 -1.17 18.14
C GLY A 449 -1.51 -1.86 18.34
N LYS A 450 -0.79 -1.41 19.37
CA LYS A 450 0.59 -1.87 19.66
C LYS A 450 0.66 -3.34 20.03
N LYS A 451 -0.34 -3.90 20.75
CA LYS A 451 -0.35 -5.33 21.08
C LYS A 451 -0.42 -6.20 19.84
N PHE A 452 -1.22 -5.80 18.85
CA PHE A 452 -1.32 -6.51 17.58
C PHE A 452 -0.02 -6.41 16.78
N LEU A 453 0.57 -5.22 16.75
CA LEU A 453 1.84 -4.96 16.09
C LEU A 453 2.97 -5.79 16.69
N HIS A 454 3.16 -5.70 18.02
CA HIS A 454 4.26 -6.38 18.73
C HIS A 454 4.05 -7.88 18.95
N ALA A 455 2.81 -8.39 18.75
CA ALA A 455 2.58 -9.83 18.69
C ALA A 455 3.35 -10.51 17.54
N GLY A 456 3.81 -9.72 16.55
CA GLY A 456 4.66 -10.15 15.45
C GLY A 456 6.17 -10.07 15.71
N ASP A 457 6.62 -9.49 16.81
CA ASP A 457 8.04 -9.32 17.09
C ASP A 457 8.74 -10.67 17.22
N ARG A 458 9.79 -10.88 16.43
CA ARG A 458 10.55 -12.13 16.32
C ARG A 458 9.69 -13.34 15.87
N GLN A 459 8.60 -13.08 15.16
CA GLN A 459 7.65 -14.12 14.73
C GLN A 459 7.64 -14.37 13.21
N TRP A 460 8.61 -13.84 12.49
CA TRP A 460 8.79 -14.21 11.08
C TRP A 460 8.94 -15.73 10.96
N GLY A 461 8.15 -16.38 10.06
CA GLY A 461 8.09 -17.83 9.94
C GLY A 461 7.50 -18.58 11.15
N GLY A 462 7.15 -17.87 12.21
CA GLY A 462 6.52 -18.38 13.43
C GLY A 462 5.01 -18.12 13.45
N THR A 463 4.54 -17.44 14.51
CA THR A 463 3.09 -17.18 14.68
C THR A 463 2.50 -16.28 13.59
N MET A 464 3.29 -15.40 12.96
CA MET A 464 2.84 -14.65 11.78
C MET A 464 2.46 -15.57 10.62
N GLN A 465 3.24 -16.65 10.38
CA GLN A 465 2.91 -17.68 9.37
C GLN A 465 1.72 -18.54 9.80
N ASN A 466 1.58 -18.79 11.12
CA ASN A 466 0.41 -19.49 11.64
C ASN A 466 -0.88 -18.72 11.41
N ASP A 467 -0.89 -17.40 11.53
CA ASP A 467 -2.04 -16.54 11.23
C ASP A 467 -2.53 -16.74 9.80
N LEU A 468 -1.61 -16.78 8.83
CA LEU A 468 -1.90 -17.05 7.42
C LEU A 468 -2.46 -18.45 7.22
N THR A 469 -1.87 -19.44 7.89
CA THR A 469 -2.35 -20.84 7.87
C THR A 469 -3.76 -20.95 8.44
N ASP A 470 -4.03 -20.29 9.58
CA ASP A 470 -5.34 -20.29 10.25
C ASP A 470 -6.42 -19.64 9.38
N ALA A 471 -6.06 -18.56 8.67
CA ALA A 471 -6.98 -17.91 7.73
C ALA A 471 -7.34 -18.81 6.55
N VAL A 472 -6.38 -19.57 5.99
CA VAL A 472 -6.65 -20.58 4.97
C VAL A 472 -7.56 -21.69 5.52
N GLN A 473 -7.26 -22.18 6.71
CA GLN A 473 -8.09 -23.22 7.36
C GLN A 473 -9.52 -22.72 7.63
N TRP A 474 -9.66 -21.45 8.02
CA TRP A 474 -10.97 -20.81 8.17
C TRP A 474 -11.76 -20.82 6.84
N ALA A 475 -11.11 -20.49 5.72
CA ALA A 475 -11.77 -20.51 4.41
C ALA A 475 -12.19 -21.92 3.98
N ILE A 476 -11.37 -22.94 4.29
CA ILE A 476 -11.70 -24.36 4.05
C ILE A 476 -12.90 -24.77 4.92
N GLN A 477 -12.87 -24.51 6.22
CA GLN A 477 -13.93 -24.87 7.16
C GLN A 477 -15.27 -24.19 6.83
N ARG A 478 -15.24 -22.99 6.25
CA ARG A 478 -16.41 -22.28 5.73
C ARG A 478 -16.94 -22.87 4.42
N GLY A 479 -16.23 -23.82 3.84
CA GLY A 479 -16.56 -24.45 2.56
C GLY A 479 -16.32 -23.55 1.35
N VAL A 480 -15.66 -22.40 1.53
CA VAL A 480 -15.30 -21.46 0.44
C VAL A 480 -14.17 -22.03 -0.39
N ALA A 481 -13.10 -22.50 0.25
CA ALA A 481 -11.89 -22.98 -0.41
C ALA A 481 -11.92 -24.50 -0.64
N ASP A 482 -11.47 -24.95 -1.82
CA ASP A 482 -11.09 -26.35 -2.07
C ASP A 482 -9.68 -26.59 -1.50
N PRO A 483 -9.50 -27.47 -0.50
CA PRO A 483 -8.21 -27.68 0.16
C PRO A 483 -7.10 -28.21 -0.75
N ARG A 484 -7.44 -28.69 -1.96
CA ARG A 484 -6.48 -29.21 -2.94
C ARG A 484 -5.97 -28.15 -3.90
N HIS A 485 -6.63 -26.97 -3.95
CA HIS A 485 -6.38 -25.92 -4.94
C HIS A 485 -6.14 -24.58 -4.24
N ILE A 486 -5.08 -24.49 -3.43
CA ILE A 486 -4.72 -23.31 -2.68
C ILE A 486 -3.33 -22.85 -3.11
N ALA A 487 -3.19 -21.58 -3.50
CA ALA A 487 -1.91 -20.93 -3.71
C ALA A 487 -1.65 -19.86 -2.66
N ILE A 488 -0.37 -19.57 -2.44
CA ILE A 488 0.09 -18.41 -1.70
C ILE A 488 0.86 -17.49 -2.65
N MET A 489 0.58 -16.19 -2.58
CA MET A 489 1.20 -15.19 -3.44
C MET A 489 1.44 -13.90 -2.67
N GLY A 490 2.57 -13.24 -2.90
CA GLY A 490 2.81 -11.95 -2.29
C GLY A 490 4.10 -11.28 -2.75
N GLY A 491 4.25 -10.01 -2.38
CA GLY A 491 5.43 -9.21 -2.69
C GLY A 491 6.21 -8.80 -1.43
N SER A 492 7.55 -8.69 -1.53
CA SER A 492 8.40 -8.28 -0.41
C SER A 492 8.23 -9.22 0.80
N TYR A 493 7.79 -8.73 1.96
CA TYR A 493 7.42 -9.63 3.06
C TYR A 493 6.40 -10.70 2.62
N GLY A 494 5.42 -10.36 1.78
CA GLY A 494 4.47 -11.34 1.23
C GLY A 494 5.16 -12.43 0.39
N GLY A 495 6.26 -12.09 -0.29
CA GLY A 495 7.14 -13.05 -0.97
C GLY A 495 7.85 -13.96 0.02
N TYR A 496 8.42 -13.40 1.11
CA TYR A 496 8.96 -14.20 2.22
C TYR A 496 7.87 -15.15 2.78
N ALA A 497 6.67 -14.65 3.04
CA ALA A 497 5.56 -15.45 3.54
C ALA A 497 5.17 -16.58 2.56
N THR A 498 5.29 -16.32 1.25
CA THR A 498 5.12 -17.36 0.21
C THR A 498 6.18 -18.44 0.35
N LEU A 499 7.46 -18.07 0.42
CA LEU A 499 8.56 -19.01 0.61
C LEU A 499 8.44 -19.79 1.92
N ALA A 500 8.11 -19.08 3.01
CA ALA A 500 7.88 -19.68 4.33
C ALA A 500 6.68 -20.65 4.33
N GLY A 501 5.59 -20.28 3.65
CA GLY A 501 4.42 -21.14 3.49
C GLY A 501 4.76 -22.46 2.78
N LEU A 502 5.52 -22.37 1.69
CA LEU A 502 5.94 -23.56 0.94
C LEU A 502 6.95 -24.44 1.72
N ALA A 503 7.82 -23.83 2.54
CA ALA A 503 8.82 -24.56 3.30
C ALA A 503 8.28 -25.12 4.63
N PHE A 504 7.49 -24.34 5.37
CA PHE A 504 7.07 -24.72 6.73
C PHE A 504 5.70 -25.41 6.80
N THR A 505 4.86 -25.23 5.76
CA THR A 505 3.57 -25.91 5.61
C THR A 505 3.43 -26.56 4.23
N PRO A 506 4.37 -27.45 3.83
CA PRO A 506 4.52 -27.91 2.44
C PRO A 506 3.33 -28.73 1.89
N GLN A 507 2.37 -29.10 2.75
CA GLN A 507 1.16 -29.84 2.34
C GLN A 507 -0.04 -28.92 2.06
N LEU A 508 0.06 -27.62 2.41
CA LEU A 508 -1.08 -26.71 2.40
C LEU A 508 -1.31 -26.09 1.01
N TYR A 509 -0.23 -25.84 0.27
CA TYR A 509 -0.28 -25.08 -0.97
C TYR A 509 0.03 -25.94 -2.18
N ALA A 510 -0.76 -25.80 -3.23
CA ALA A 510 -0.55 -26.42 -4.52
C ALA A 510 0.56 -25.73 -5.34
N CYS A 511 0.76 -24.42 -5.13
CA CYS A 511 1.85 -23.65 -5.74
C CYS A 511 2.06 -22.31 -5.00
N GLY A 512 3.17 -21.61 -5.31
CA GLY A 512 3.47 -20.28 -4.80
C GLY A 512 3.94 -19.31 -5.86
N VAL A 513 3.67 -18.00 -5.68
CA VAL A 513 4.17 -16.91 -6.52
C VAL A 513 4.87 -15.90 -5.62
N ASP A 514 6.19 -15.85 -5.72
CA ASP A 514 7.05 -14.95 -4.96
C ASP A 514 7.45 -13.74 -5.81
N ILE A 515 7.23 -12.55 -5.31
CA ILE A 515 7.64 -11.29 -5.94
C ILE A 515 8.60 -10.58 -5.00
N VAL A 516 9.87 -10.49 -5.38
CA VAL A 516 10.95 -9.79 -4.64
C VAL A 516 11.01 -10.15 -3.15
N GLY A 517 10.75 -11.42 -2.81
CA GLY A 517 10.71 -11.91 -1.42
C GLY A 517 12.10 -12.24 -0.88
N PRO A 518 12.43 -11.82 0.35
CA PRO A 518 13.66 -12.26 1.01
C PRO A 518 13.57 -13.74 1.42
N SER A 519 14.65 -14.48 1.26
CA SER A 519 14.74 -15.91 1.58
C SER A 519 15.58 -16.19 2.83
N ASN A 520 16.51 -15.29 3.18
CA ASN A 520 17.42 -15.40 4.31
C ASN A 520 17.50 -14.06 5.07
N LEU A 521 16.99 -14.02 6.30
CA LEU A 521 16.87 -12.77 7.06
C LEU A 521 18.22 -12.13 7.40
N LYS A 522 19.28 -12.94 7.54
CA LYS A 522 20.63 -12.40 7.76
C LYS A 522 21.10 -11.61 6.53
N THR A 523 21.04 -12.22 5.36
CA THR A 523 21.49 -11.57 4.13
C THR A 523 20.60 -10.39 3.73
N LEU A 524 19.31 -10.43 4.08
CA LEU A 524 18.41 -9.29 3.97
C LEU A 524 18.92 -8.10 4.81
N LEU A 525 19.19 -8.30 6.11
CA LEU A 525 19.63 -7.22 7.01
C LEU A 525 21.03 -6.70 6.65
N GLU A 526 21.93 -7.56 6.16
CA GLU A 526 23.24 -7.16 5.65
C GLU A 526 23.16 -6.28 4.39
N ALA A 527 22.13 -6.49 3.55
CA ALA A 527 21.94 -5.78 2.28
C ALA A 527 21.02 -4.57 2.39
N THR A 528 20.54 -4.22 3.59
CA THR A 528 19.67 -3.05 3.77
C THR A 528 20.32 -1.78 3.21
N PRO A 529 19.57 -0.94 2.49
CA PRO A 529 20.13 0.27 1.92
C PRO A 529 20.62 1.22 3.03
N PRO A 530 21.68 2.02 2.77
CA PRO A 530 22.27 2.90 3.78
C PRO A 530 21.24 3.82 4.47
N TYR A 531 20.26 4.32 3.74
CA TYR A 531 19.20 5.20 4.25
C TYR A 531 18.20 4.52 5.20
N TRP A 532 18.33 3.22 5.49
CA TRP A 532 17.62 2.53 6.57
C TRP A 532 18.40 2.49 7.87
N ALA A 533 19.52 3.17 7.97
CA ALA A 533 20.38 3.12 9.16
C ALA A 533 19.64 3.51 10.44
N THR A 534 18.77 4.52 10.41
CA THR A 534 17.94 4.96 11.55
C THR A 534 16.90 3.89 11.98
N MET A 535 16.46 3.04 11.04
CA MET A 535 15.50 1.97 11.31
C MET A 535 16.18 0.66 11.76
N ARG A 536 17.51 0.56 11.66
CA ARG A 536 18.24 -0.71 11.84
C ARG A 536 17.96 -1.37 13.19
N LYS A 537 17.96 -0.60 14.27
CA LYS A 537 17.68 -1.13 15.60
C LYS A 537 16.28 -1.71 15.73
N MET A 538 15.28 -1.00 15.22
CA MET A 538 13.89 -1.47 15.16
C MET A 538 13.79 -2.79 14.35
N LEU A 539 14.48 -2.89 13.20
CA LEU A 539 14.52 -4.14 12.42
C LEU A 539 15.03 -5.31 13.24
N TYR A 540 16.14 -5.14 13.99
CA TYR A 540 16.69 -6.20 14.86
C TYR A 540 15.76 -6.57 16.03
N LEU A 541 15.08 -5.59 16.63
CA LEU A 541 14.11 -5.84 17.69
C LEU A 541 12.94 -6.68 17.19
N ARG A 542 12.40 -6.30 16.03
CA ARG A 542 11.19 -6.90 15.47
C ARG A 542 11.44 -8.18 14.67
N MET A 543 12.55 -8.28 13.96
CA MET A 543 12.89 -9.48 13.19
C MET A 543 13.68 -10.52 13.99
N GLY A 544 14.43 -10.07 15.01
CA GLY A 544 15.37 -10.88 15.78
C GLY A 544 16.82 -10.57 15.42
N ASP A 545 17.73 -10.80 16.35
CA ASP A 545 19.17 -10.58 16.18
C ASP A 545 19.81 -11.77 15.42
N VAL A 546 19.58 -11.80 14.11
CA VAL A 546 20.05 -12.88 13.22
C VAL A 546 21.57 -12.91 13.06
N ASP A 547 22.28 -11.85 13.43
CA ASP A 547 23.74 -11.79 13.41
C ASP A 547 24.33 -12.55 14.60
N LYS A 548 23.73 -12.42 15.78
CA LYS A 548 24.16 -13.09 17.00
C LYS A 548 23.54 -14.48 17.18
N ASP A 549 22.32 -14.70 16.65
CA ASP A 549 21.59 -15.94 16.77
C ASP A 549 21.45 -16.67 15.40
N SER A 550 22.51 -17.37 15.02
CA SER A 550 22.54 -18.11 13.76
C SER A 550 21.53 -19.27 13.71
N LEU A 551 21.18 -19.86 14.88
CA LEU A 551 20.20 -20.92 14.94
C LEU A 551 18.79 -20.38 14.71
N PHE A 552 18.48 -19.22 15.29
CA PHE A 552 17.24 -18.53 15.02
C PHE A 552 17.12 -18.16 13.53
N ASN A 553 18.19 -17.53 12.95
CA ASN A 553 18.20 -17.23 11.52
C ASN A 553 17.91 -18.46 10.65
N ARG A 554 18.58 -19.58 10.94
CA ARG A 554 18.34 -20.83 10.18
C ARG A 554 16.89 -21.33 10.33
N LYS A 555 16.32 -21.20 11.53
CA LYS A 555 14.95 -21.65 11.83
C LYS A 555 13.90 -20.87 11.02
N VAL A 556 14.08 -19.55 10.88
CA VAL A 556 13.05 -18.65 10.30
C VAL A 556 13.28 -18.30 8.83
N SER A 557 14.43 -18.65 8.25
CA SER A 557 14.78 -18.32 6.86
C SER A 557 14.46 -19.48 5.91
N PRO A 558 13.50 -19.31 4.98
CA PRO A 558 13.08 -20.38 4.05
C PRO A 558 14.23 -20.99 3.23
N TYR A 559 15.26 -20.20 2.94
CA TYR A 559 16.46 -20.65 2.23
C TYR A 559 17.05 -21.94 2.82
N PHE A 560 17.11 -22.07 4.15
CA PHE A 560 17.67 -23.24 4.81
C PHE A 560 16.72 -24.45 4.84
N HIS A 561 15.47 -24.25 4.41
CA HIS A 561 14.41 -25.25 4.38
C HIS A 561 13.89 -25.53 2.97
N ALA A 562 14.67 -25.17 1.96
CA ALA A 562 14.32 -25.40 0.56
C ALA A 562 14.11 -26.90 0.24
N ASP A 563 14.70 -27.81 1.04
CA ASP A 563 14.51 -29.24 0.94
C ASP A 563 13.11 -29.73 1.41
N GLN A 564 12.39 -28.91 2.14
CA GLN A 564 11.03 -29.22 2.59
C GLN A 564 9.97 -28.77 1.58
N VAL A 565 10.31 -27.87 0.66
CA VAL A 565 9.40 -27.41 -0.39
C VAL A 565 8.98 -28.58 -1.28
N ARG A 566 7.69 -28.68 -1.58
CA ARG A 566 7.12 -29.73 -2.44
C ARG A 566 6.33 -29.16 -3.62
N ALA A 567 5.79 -27.97 -3.43
CA ALA A 567 4.97 -27.30 -4.43
C ALA A 567 5.84 -26.49 -5.40
N PRO A 568 5.42 -26.35 -6.67
CA PRO A 568 6.09 -25.48 -7.64
C PRO A 568 6.04 -24.02 -7.21
N LEU A 569 7.08 -23.28 -7.61
CA LEU A 569 7.27 -21.87 -7.30
C LEU A 569 7.57 -21.06 -8.57
N LEU A 570 6.90 -19.91 -8.70
CA LEU A 570 7.27 -18.84 -9.64
C LEU A 570 7.90 -17.69 -8.86
N VAL A 571 9.08 -17.25 -9.28
CA VAL A 571 9.81 -16.14 -8.67
C VAL A 571 9.97 -15.00 -9.67
N GLY A 572 9.63 -13.78 -9.26
CA GLY A 572 9.85 -12.55 -10.01
C GLY A 572 10.75 -11.57 -9.25
N GLN A 573 11.82 -11.06 -9.89
CA GLN A 573 12.80 -10.20 -9.24
C GLN A 573 13.21 -9.02 -10.13
N GLY A 574 13.31 -7.82 -9.53
CA GLY A 574 14.00 -6.69 -10.17
C GLY A 574 15.51 -6.76 -9.96
N ALA A 575 16.27 -6.55 -11.03
CA ALA A 575 17.74 -6.67 -10.98
C ALA A 575 18.39 -5.58 -10.11
N ASN A 576 17.75 -4.41 -10.01
CA ASN A 576 18.27 -3.22 -9.31
C ASN A 576 17.62 -3.00 -7.95
N ASP A 577 16.98 -4.04 -7.39
CA ASP A 577 16.26 -3.92 -6.10
C ASP A 577 17.22 -3.55 -4.95
N PRO A 578 17.09 -2.33 -4.37
CA PRO A 578 17.96 -1.89 -3.30
C PRO A 578 17.53 -2.40 -1.92
N ARG A 579 16.29 -2.92 -1.79
CA ARG A 579 15.69 -3.35 -0.51
C ARG A 579 15.88 -4.84 -0.29
N VAL A 580 15.54 -5.65 -1.30
CA VAL A 580 15.71 -7.10 -1.31
C VAL A 580 16.63 -7.47 -2.46
N ASN A 581 17.90 -7.64 -2.14
CA ASN A 581 18.91 -7.90 -3.14
C ASN A 581 18.59 -9.16 -3.95
N ILE A 582 18.85 -9.13 -5.26
CA ILE A 582 18.61 -10.25 -6.19
C ILE A 582 19.19 -11.59 -5.71
N ARG A 583 20.23 -11.58 -4.88
CA ARG A 583 20.83 -12.78 -4.28
C ARG A 583 19.83 -13.60 -3.44
N GLU A 584 18.80 -12.94 -2.86
CA GLU A 584 17.76 -13.61 -2.08
C GLU A 584 16.97 -14.60 -2.95
N SER A 585 16.46 -14.10 -4.08
CA SER A 585 15.74 -14.93 -5.05
C SER A 585 16.66 -15.96 -5.71
N THR A 586 17.85 -15.55 -6.16
CA THR A 586 18.83 -16.44 -6.83
C THR A 586 19.21 -17.60 -5.92
N GLY A 587 19.55 -17.33 -4.65
CA GLY A 587 19.94 -18.34 -3.69
C GLY A 587 18.83 -19.37 -3.43
N MET A 588 17.59 -18.92 -3.27
CA MET A 588 16.44 -19.82 -3.08
C MET A 588 16.19 -20.69 -4.31
N VAL A 589 16.21 -20.10 -5.50
CA VAL A 589 16.04 -20.83 -6.77
C VAL A 589 17.11 -21.88 -6.95
N GLU A 590 18.39 -21.56 -6.72
CA GLU A 590 19.49 -22.51 -6.80
C GLU A 590 19.34 -23.67 -5.79
N ALA A 591 18.96 -23.36 -4.55
CA ALA A 591 18.72 -24.35 -3.53
C ALA A 591 17.58 -25.32 -3.89
N MET A 592 16.51 -24.84 -4.53
CA MET A 592 15.42 -25.66 -5.03
C MET A 592 15.86 -26.51 -6.23
N ARG A 593 16.53 -25.94 -7.21
CA ARG A 593 17.01 -26.66 -8.41
C ARG A 593 18.00 -27.75 -8.09
N ALA A 594 18.89 -27.52 -7.14
CA ALA A 594 19.84 -28.54 -6.67
C ALA A 594 19.14 -29.82 -6.13
N ARG A 595 17.83 -29.72 -5.84
CA ARG A 595 16.97 -30.83 -5.38
C ARG A 595 15.97 -31.32 -6.43
N GLY A 596 16.06 -30.79 -7.65
CA GLY A 596 15.15 -31.15 -8.74
C GLY A 596 13.73 -30.63 -8.56
N LEU A 597 13.52 -29.59 -7.73
CA LEU A 597 12.19 -29.02 -7.48
C LEU A 597 11.80 -28.06 -8.62
N PRO A 598 10.52 -28.03 -9.04
CA PRO A 598 10.07 -27.17 -10.11
C PRO A 598 10.04 -25.71 -9.66
N VAL A 599 10.87 -24.88 -10.29
CA VAL A 599 10.93 -23.44 -10.06
C VAL A 599 11.14 -22.68 -11.36
N GLU A 600 10.27 -21.69 -11.60
CA GLU A 600 10.37 -20.74 -12.68
C GLU A 600 10.91 -19.42 -12.10
N TYR A 601 11.91 -18.83 -12.76
CA TYR A 601 12.58 -17.61 -12.28
C TYR A 601 12.70 -16.59 -13.39
N VAL A 602 12.17 -15.37 -13.14
CA VAL A 602 12.19 -14.25 -14.08
C VAL A 602 12.82 -13.04 -13.42
N VAL A 603 13.85 -12.48 -14.06
CA VAL A 603 14.52 -11.24 -13.63
C VAL A 603 14.23 -10.13 -14.63
N TYR A 604 13.85 -8.96 -14.15
CA TYR A 604 13.64 -7.77 -14.97
C TYR A 604 14.82 -6.80 -14.79
N LYS A 605 15.54 -6.52 -15.88
CA LYS A 605 16.86 -5.87 -15.85
C LYS A 605 16.82 -4.40 -15.41
N ASP A 606 15.71 -3.72 -15.61
CA ASP A 606 15.49 -2.30 -15.34
C ASP A 606 14.42 -2.05 -14.26
N GLU A 607 14.18 -3.05 -13.41
CA GLU A 607 13.27 -2.94 -12.27
C GLU A 607 14.02 -3.02 -10.93
N GLY A 608 13.40 -2.36 -9.93
CA GLY A 608 13.82 -2.37 -8.54
C GLY A 608 12.92 -3.24 -7.67
N HIS A 609 12.43 -2.67 -6.55
CA HIS A 609 11.55 -3.37 -5.62
C HIS A 609 10.10 -3.44 -6.14
N GLY A 610 9.87 -4.37 -7.06
CA GLY A 610 8.62 -4.56 -7.80
C GLY A 610 8.71 -4.12 -9.27
N PHE A 611 7.61 -4.28 -10.00
CA PHE A 611 7.57 -4.05 -11.46
C PHE A 611 6.83 -2.73 -11.76
N ALA A 612 7.60 -1.70 -11.92
CA ALA A 612 7.10 -0.35 -12.14
C ALA A 612 6.64 -0.12 -13.59
N ARG A 613 7.40 -0.62 -14.56
CA ARG A 613 7.05 -0.52 -15.97
C ARG A 613 5.86 -1.42 -16.30
N PRO A 614 4.87 -0.92 -17.04
CA PRO A 614 3.69 -1.72 -17.39
C PRO A 614 4.05 -2.96 -18.23
N GLU A 615 5.05 -2.89 -19.11
CA GLU A 615 5.50 -4.00 -19.95
C GLU A 615 6.02 -5.16 -19.07
N ASN A 616 6.88 -4.86 -18.10
CA ASN A 616 7.43 -5.85 -17.16
C ASN A 616 6.33 -6.42 -16.26
N ARG A 617 5.44 -5.56 -15.79
CA ARG A 617 4.31 -5.96 -14.96
C ARG A 617 3.36 -6.90 -15.70
N LEU A 618 2.99 -6.56 -16.93
CA LEU A 618 2.11 -7.39 -17.76
C LEU A 618 2.76 -8.72 -18.15
N ASP A 619 4.07 -8.73 -18.44
CA ASP A 619 4.82 -9.96 -18.72
C ASP A 619 4.82 -10.87 -17.50
N PHE A 620 5.18 -10.36 -16.31
CA PHE A 620 5.22 -11.17 -15.08
C PHE A 620 3.85 -11.74 -14.73
N TYR A 621 2.81 -10.89 -14.68
CA TYR A 621 1.47 -11.35 -14.31
C TYR A 621 0.86 -12.25 -15.38
N GLY A 622 1.25 -12.13 -16.66
CA GLY A 622 0.88 -13.07 -17.69
C GLY A 622 1.44 -14.48 -17.46
N ARG A 623 2.70 -14.56 -17.03
CA ARG A 623 3.32 -15.82 -16.60
C ARG A 623 2.67 -16.37 -15.34
N ALA A 624 2.45 -15.52 -14.34
CA ALA A 624 1.78 -15.90 -13.09
C ALA A 624 0.36 -16.44 -13.33
N GLU A 625 -0.37 -15.83 -14.26
CA GLU A 625 -1.71 -16.30 -14.64
C GLU A 625 -1.70 -17.71 -15.21
N GLY A 626 -0.81 -17.99 -16.17
CA GLY A 626 -0.65 -19.32 -16.74
C GLY A 626 -0.16 -20.34 -15.69
N PHE A 627 0.75 -19.93 -14.82
CA PHE A 627 1.25 -20.74 -13.72
C PHE A 627 0.14 -21.11 -12.72
N LEU A 628 -0.63 -20.13 -12.24
CA LEU A 628 -1.76 -20.39 -11.35
C LEU A 628 -2.82 -21.27 -12.00
N ALA A 629 -3.17 -21.02 -13.25
CA ALA A 629 -4.15 -21.86 -13.98
C ALA A 629 -3.70 -23.32 -14.11
N LYS A 630 -2.42 -23.57 -14.30
CA LYS A 630 -1.83 -24.90 -14.40
C LYS A 630 -1.99 -25.71 -13.10
N TYR A 631 -1.84 -25.08 -11.94
CA TYR A 631 -1.82 -25.77 -10.64
C TYR A 631 -3.11 -25.68 -9.85
N LEU A 632 -3.91 -24.63 -10.05
CA LEU A 632 -5.18 -24.41 -9.37
C LEU A 632 -6.41 -24.71 -10.24
N GLY A 633 -6.23 -24.82 -11.56
CA GLY A 633 -7.33 -24.66 -12.50
C GLY A 633 -7.72 -23.20 -12.66
N GLY A 634 -8.94 -22.92 -13.09
CA GLY A 634 -9.40 -21.56 -13.37
C GLY A 634 -9.18 -21.16 -14.81
N ARG A 635 -9.32 -19.87 -15.10
CA ARG A 635 -9.21 -19.33 -16.45
C ARG A 635 -7.90 -18.57 -16.61
N ALA A 636 -7.38 -18.51 -17.82
CA ALA A 636 -6.21 -17.72 -18.14
C ALA A 636 -6.40 -17.04 -19.50
N GLU A 637 -5.99 -15.80 -19.60
CA GLU A 637 -5.78 -15.13 -20.88
C GLU A 637 -4.52 -15.73 -21.53
N PRO A 638 -4.52 -16.07 -22.82
CA PRO A 638 -3.33 -16.58 -23.47
C PRO A 638 -2.14 -15.66 -23.26
N PHE A 639 -1.01 -16.25 -22.88
CA PHE A 639 0.22 -15.50 -22.71
C PHE A 639 0.91 -15.29 -24.04
N ALA A 640 1.27 -14.05 -24.33
CA ALA A 640 2.20 -13.67 -25.38
C ALA A 640 3.30 -12.82 -24.75
N ALA A 641 4.51 -12.92 -25.28
CA ALA A 641 5.62 -12.07 -24.86
C ALA A 641 5.24 -10.60 -25.05
N VAL A 642 5.45 -9.80 -24.02
CA VAL A 642 5.12 -8.38 -24.03
C VAL A 642 6.27 -7.61 -24.64
N GLU A 643 5.99 -6.87 -25.72
CA GLU A 643 7.01 -6.02 -26.36
C GLU A 643 7.52 -4.97 -25.37
N GLY A 644 8.84 -4.78 -25.33
CA GLY A 644 9.48 -3.85 -24.41
C GLY A 644 9.71 -4.40 -22.99
N ALA A 645 9.23 -5.59 -22.65
CA ALA A 645 9.58 -6.23 -21.39
C ALA A 645 11.07 -6.64 -21.37
N THR A 646 11.74 -6.45 -20.22
CA THR A 646 13.17 -6.74 -20.04
C THR A 646 13.41 -8.07 -19.31
N ALA A 647 12.44 -8.98 -19.42
CA ALA A 647 12.46 -10.29 -18.78
C ALA A 647 13.67 -11.13 -19.19
N ASP A 648 14.39 -11.64 -18.21
CA ASP A 648 15.49 -12.60 -18.31
C ASP A 648 15.04 -13.88 -17.58
N LEU A 649 14.77 -14.93 -18.35
CA LEU A 649 14.39 -16.25 -17.81
C LEU A 649 15.65 -16.99 -17.38
N ARG A 650 15.79 -17.26 -16.11
CA ARG A 650 16.93 -17.93 -15.51
C ARG A 650 16.60 -19.33 -15.01
#